data_bfdf5954b1234d2585c792125485f94a
#
_entry.id   bfdf5954b1234d2585c792125485f94a
#
_cell.length_a   1.000
_cell.length_b   1.000
_cell.length_c   1.000
_cell.angle_alpha   90.00
_cell.angle_beta   90.00
_cell.angle_gamma   90.00
#
_symmetry.space_group_name_H-M   'P 1'
#
loop_
_entity.id
_entity.type
_entity.pdbx_description
1 polymer ?
#
loop_
_entity_poly.entity_id
_entity_poly.type
_entity_poly.pdbx_seq_one_letter_code
_entity_poly.pdbx_strand_id
1 'polypeptide(L)'
;DGANTRLGTIFTPYEYYYAWNKVDDKERVADGISSLLTIIKGAFAKERILAILRDFVFYPNDDRKYKAVVARYPQFFAANKILTNIKEHLKPNGDGKGGTYFGATGCGKTMIMLFLARLIGQRARDTFNNPTIVVITDREDLDTQASELFANAQHYLKENENHLRSIESRLDLQDVLSTTESGGVYITTIQKFCETTGLLSTRNNIICISDEAHRTQTGTGAKLKKTDEGVFTTYGFAKYLHDSFPNATYCGFTGTPIDETMAVFGKIVDSYTMKESSDDGITVRIAYVPRLARVILSEKQAQEIQKYYDKCTEEGSNPEQVEESKKAMSKMRAVLGNPDRLKKLAADIIQHYEALCGEKPEIVQKAMIVCSDRTLAFHLINEIISFRPDWGIARKAEDESKLDEDKLKKLITLPKINLVATQGTDKDAEIPGLYDACGTKEYRKKLDKQFKNNESNFKIAVVVDMWITGFDVPSLAVMYIDKPLQKHTLIQTISRVNRVFEGKDCGLVVDYIGIKQDMLEAIKKYGNPQESPIDELAISLSIFRNHLVMIEELLHGFNSEKFHSGEPLERLMCLNNAAEYIQMSKEIETRFMGLSRKLKAAYEICFPSGELADAETGKAQFYLAIRSIIYKQIKGDNKKSKCGICGGTI
;
A
#
# COMPACT_ATOMS: atom_id res chain seq x y z
N ASP A 1 11.37 -28.51 5.79
CA ASP A 1 10.37 -29.59 5.90
C ASP A 1 9.56 -29.69 4.61
N GLY A 2 8.72 -30.72 4.46
CA GLY A 2 7.94 -30.94 3.23
C GLY A 2 6.79 -29.95 3.03
N ALA A 3 6.34 -29.25 4.06
CA ALA A 3 5.11 -28.47 4.06
C ALA A 3 5.33 -26.94 4.02
N ASN A 4 6.49 -26.45 4.51
CA ASN A 4 6.78 -25.03 4.65
C ASN A 4 8.18 -24.68 4.14
N THR A 5 8.56 -25.21 2.98
CA THR A 5 9.89 -24.97 2.42
C THR A 5 10.01 -23.54 1.90
N ARG A 6 11.01 -22.82 2.40
CA ARG A 6 11.25 -21.42 2.06
C ARG A 6 12.69 -21.19 1.61
N LEU A 7 12.87 -20.18 0.77
CA LEU A 7 14.15 -19.73 0.23
C LEU A 7 14.53 -18.39 0.84
N GLY A 8 15.78 -18.24 1.21
CA GLY A 8 16.36 -16.98 1.68
C GLY A 8 17.88 -17.05 1.60
N THR A 9 18.55 -15.97 1.96
CA THR A 9 20.01 -15.95 2.08
C THR A 9 20.43 -16.13 3.53
N ILE A 10 21.66 -16.56 3.78
CA ILE A 10 22.21 -16.72 5.14
C ILE A 10 22.24 -15.39 5.94
N PHE A 11 22.10 -14.27 5.28
CA PHE A 11 22.07 -12.93 5.89
C PHE A 11 20.66 -12.41 6.15
N THR A 12 19.62 -13.12 5.69
CA THR A 12 18.23 -12.71 5.81
C THR A 12 17.62 -13.35 7.07
N PRO A 13 16.98 -12.59 7.98
CA PRO A 13 16.17 -13.15 9.05
C PRO A 13 15.10 -14.10 8.50
N TYR A 14 14.80 -15.18 9.24
CA TYR A 14 13.90 -16.24 8.77
C TYR A 14 12.49 -15.73 8.41
N GLU A 15 12.01 -14.73 9.10
CA GLU A 15 10.71 -14.08 8.82
C GLU A 15 10.60 -13.51 7.40
N TYR A 16 11.72 -13.19 6.76
CA TYR A 16 11.76 -12.69 5.37
C TYR A 16 12.07 -13.76 4.33
N TYR A 17 12.16 -15.03 4.74
CA TYR A 17 12.24 -16.14 3.78
C TYR A 17 10.88 -16.30 3.12
N TYR A 18 10.87 -16.68 1.85
CA TYR A 18 9.66 -16.80 1.04
C TYR A 18 9.54 -18.15 0.36
N ALA A 19 8.30 -18.56 0.08
CA ALA A 19 8.03 -19.78 -0.65
C ALA A 19 8.30 -19.59 -2.15
N TRP A 20 8.74 -20.66 -2.81
CA TRP A 20 8.87 -20.69 -4.27
C TRP A 20 7.70 -21.48 -4.83
N ASN A 21 6.61 -20.79 -5.22
CA ASN A 21 5.31 -21.39 -5.51
C ASN A 21 5.05 -21.66 -7.01
N LYS A 22 6.09 -21.69 -7.86
CA LYS A 22 5.98 -22.07 -9.28
C LYS A 22 7.06 -23.05 -9.67
N VAL A 23 6.65 -24.13 -10.37
CA VAL A 23 7.61 -25.06 -11.01
C VAL A 23 8.06 -24.50 -12.35
N ASP A 24 7.12 -23.99 -13.12
CA ASP A 24 7.34 -23.24 -14.36
C ASP A 24 6.59 -21.90 -14.30
N ASP A 25 6.41 -21.23 -15.41
CA ASP A 25 5.76 -19.91 -15.40
C ASP A 25 4.23 -19.98 -15.62
N LYS A 26 3.63 -21.17 -15.67
CA LYS A 26 2.20 -21.35 -16.00
C LYS A 26 1.32 -21.31 -14.76
N GLU A 27 1.51 -22.24 -13.84
CA GLU A 27 0.61 -22.41 -12.71
C GLU A 27 1.32 -22.21 -11.37
N ARG A 28 0.62 -21.52 -10.46
CA ARG A 28 1.01 -21.40 -9.06
C ARG A 28 0.59 -22.68 -8.33
N VAL A 29 1.53 -23.31 -7.64
CA VAL A 29 1.26 -24.44 -6.76
C VAL A 29 0.94 -23.88 -5.38
N ALA A 30 -0.17 -24.29 -4.78
CA ALA A 30 -0.51 -23.90 -3.42
C ALA A 30 0.56 -24.39 -2.43
N ASP A 31 0.85 -23.56 -1.40
CA ASP A 31 1.68 -23.95 -0.27
C ASP A 31 1.16 -25.23 0.39
N GLY A 32 2.05 -26.03 0.95
CA GLY A 32 1.69 -27.24 1.66
C GLY A 32 2.68 -28.39 1.44
N ILE A 33 2.18 -29.62 1.53
CA ILE A 33 2.99 -30.87 1.48
C ILE A 33 3.89 -30.96 0.23
N SER A 34 3.53 -30.31 -0.86
CA SER A 34 4.33 -30.28 -2.10
C SER A 34 5.39 -29.18 -2.14
N SER A 35 5.49 -28.32 -1.13
CA SER A 35 6.37 -27.14 -1.18
C SER A 35 7.86 -27.48 -1.41
N LEU A 36 8.36 -28.56 -0.82
CA LEU A 36 9.73 -29.03 -1.06
C LEU A 36 9.93 -29.48 -2.50
N LEU A 37 8.99 -30.24 -3.06
CA LEU A 37 9.07 -30.71 -4.44
C LEU A 37 8.95 -29.53 -5.43
N THR A 38 8.12 -28.55 -5.11
CA THR A 38 7.94 -27.34 -5.90
C THR A 38 9.23 -26.50 -5.94
N ILE A 39 9.91 -26.30 -4.83
CA ILE A 39 11.16 -25.54 -4.82
C ILE A 39 12.28 -26.30 -5.54
N ILE A 40 12.36 -27.63 -5.39
CA ILE A 40 13.37 -28.45 -6.08
C ILE A 40 13.16 -28.39 -7.59
N LYS A 41 11.96 -28.64 -8.07
CA LYS A 41 11.62 -28.59 -9.51
C LYS A 41 11.58 -27.15 -10.04
N GLY A 42 11.25 -26.21 -9.19
CA GLY A 42 11.19 -24.78 -9.49
C GLY A 42 12.57 -24.12 -9.43
N ALA A 43 12.96 -23.59 -8.28
CA ALA A 43 14.19 -22.81 -8.10
C ALA A 43 15.46 -23.63 -8.35
N PHE A 44 15.49 -24.89 -7.91
CA PHE A 44 16.68 -25.76 -7.99
C PHE A 44 16.77 -26.60 -9.28
N ALA A 45 15.86 -26.45 -10.24
CA ALA A 45 16.08 -26.98 -11.57
C ALA A 45 17.45 -26.48 -12.10
N LYS A 46 18.30 -27.38 -12.62
CA LYS A 46 19.71 -27.12 -12.92
C LYS A 46 19.95 -25.82 -13.70
N GLU A 47 19.21 -25.59 -14.75
CA GLU A 47 19.35 -24.38 -15.57
C GLU A 47 18.88 -23.12 -14.83
N ARG A 48 17.81 -23.26 -14.04
CA ARG A 48 17.21 -22.13 -13.31
C ARG A 48 18.08 -21.70 -12.13
N ILE A 49 18.60 -22.64 -11.34
CA ILE A 49 19.49 -22.30 -10.23
C ILE A 49 20.77 -21.61 -10.72
N LEU A 50 21.31 -22.06 -11.86
CA LEU A 50 22.45 -21.40 -12.48
C LEU A 50 22.11 -19.98 -12.95
N ALA A 51 20.93 -19.78 -13.53
CA ALA A 51 20.46 -18.44 -13.91
C ALA A 51 20.23 -17.55 -12.67
N ILE A 52 19.62 -18.09 -11.60
CA ILE A 52 19.41 -17.37 -10.34
C ILE A 52 20.74 -16.90 -9.76
N LEU A 53 21.69 -17.79 -9.57
CA LEU A 53 23.01 -17.47 -8.98
C LEU A 53 23.78 -16.45 -9.83
N ARG A 54 23.67 -16.52 -11.14
CA ARG A 54 24.39 -15.66 -12.07
C ARG A 54 23.81 -14.27 -12.22
N ASP A 55 22.46 -14.14 -12.28
CA ASP A 55 21.79 -12.93 -12.71
C ASP A 55 20.71 -12.42 -11.75
N PHE A 56 20.34 -13.17 -10.70
CA PHE A 56 19.26 -12.82 -9.79
C PHE A 56 19.66 -12.83 -8.30
N VAL A 57 20.98 -12.83 -8.05
CA VAL A 57 21.57 -12.62 -6.74
C VAL A 57 22.56 -11.48 -6.83
N PHE A 58 22.49 -10.52 -5.93
CA PHE A 58 23.48 -9.46 -5.82
C PHE A 58 23.73 -9.04 -4.38
N TYR A 59 24.88 -8.40 -4.18
CA TYR A 59 25.28 -7.85 -2.90
C TYR A 59 25.21 -6.33 -3.02
N PRO A 60 24.30 -5.67 -2.32
CA PRO A 60 24.23 -4.20 -2.32
C PRO A 60 25.52 -3.58 -1.80
N ASN A 61 25.98 -2.54 -2.46
CA ASN A 61 27.11 -1.72 -1.99
C ASN A 61 26.59 -0.67 -0.99
N ASP A 62 26.19 -1.14 0.21
CA ASP A 62 25.79 -0.27 1.31
C ASP A 62 26.67 -0.56 2.53
N ASP A 63 26.78 0.40 3.45
CA ASP A 63 27.57 0.30 4.69
C ASP A 63 27.07 -0.80 5.65
N ARG A 64 25.99 -1.47 5.31
CA ARG A 64 25.43 -2.58 6.07
C ARG A 64 26.10 -3.87 5.65
N LYS A 65 27.06 -4.26 6.45
CA LYS A 65 27.85 -5.49 6.26
C LYS A 65 26.95 -6.71 5.96
N TYR A 66 27.31 -7.46 4.92
CA TYR A 66 26.81 -8.81 4.64
C TYR A 66 25.29 -8.89 4.32
N LYS A 67 24.82 -8.16 3.34
CA LYS A 67 23.53 -8.40 2.74
C LYS A 67 23.68 -9.09 1.38
N ALA A 68 22.86 -10.08 1.15
CA ALA A 68 22.64 -10.65 -0.18
C ALA A 68 21.15 -10.57 -0.51
N VAL A 69 20.85 -10.16 -1.72
CA VAL A 69 19.48 -10.09 -2.24
C VAL A 69 19.32 -11.17 -3.29
N VAL A 70 18.30 -12.02 -3.15
CA VAL A 70 17.93 -13.03 -4.14
C VAL A 70 16.50 -12.76 -4.65
N ALA A 71 16.29 -12.92 -5.95
CA ALA A 71 14.97 -12.71 -6.55
C ALA A 71 13.95 -13.72 -6.02
N ARG A 72 12.73 -13.25 -5.79
CA ARG A 72 11.56 -14.10 -5.58
C ARG A 72 11.08 -14.67 -6.91
N TYR A 73 10.33 -15.79 -6.88
CA TYR A 73 9.85 -16.41 -8.11
C TYR A 73 9.06 -15.46 -9.05
N PRO A 74 8.19 -14.55 -8.55
CA PRO A 74 7.50 -13.63 -9.45
C PRO A 74 8.46 -12.67 -10.14
N GLN A 75 9.52 -12.23 -9.44
CA GLN A 75 10.53 -11.34 -10.00
C GLN A 75 11.37 -12.03 -11.07
N PHE A 76 11.74 -13.30 -10.82
CA PHE A 76 12.49 -14.12 -11.78
C PHE A 76 11.70 -14.33 -13.08
N PHE A 77 10.43 -14.78 -12.96
CA PHE A 77 9.63 -15.06 -14.15
C PHE A 77 9.27 -13.78 -14.89
N ALA A 78 8.87 -12.72 -14.19
CA ALA A 78 8.53 -11.44 -14.81
C ALA A 78 9.70 -10.85 -15.61
N ALA A 79 10.89 -10.77 -15.02
CA ALA A 79 12.05 -10.21 -15.71
C ALA A 79 12.40 -10.98 -16.99
N ASN A 80 12.33 -12.32 -16.96
CA ASN A 80 12.60 -13.16 -18.14
C ASN A 80 11.50 -13.02 -19.22
N LYS A 81 10.22 -12.99 -18.84
CA LYS A 81 9.12 -12.79 -19.79
C LYS A 81 9.19 -11.42 -20.47
N ILE A 82 9.43 -10.37 -19.69
CA ILE A 82 9.55 -9.02 -20.24
C ILE A 82 10.75 -8.94 -21.17
N LEU A 83 11.90 -9.52 -20.81
CA LEU A 83 13.06 -9.58 -21.69
C LEU A 83 12.73 -10.24 -23.04
N THR A 84 12.01 -11.38 -23.01
CA THR A 84 11.58 -12.08 -24.23
C THR A 84 10.65 -11.19 -25.05
N ASN A 85 9.67 -10.56 -24.43
CA ASN A 85 8.74 -9.67 -25.14
C ASN A 85 9.45 -8.43 -25.73
N ILE A 86 10.42 -7.84 -25.03
CA ILE A 86 11.23 -6.73 -25.55
C ILE A 86 11.99 -7.19 -26.82
N LYS A 87 12.57 -8.40 -26.84
CA LYS A 87 13.28 -8.94 -28.02
C LYS A 87 12.37 -9.07 -29.24
N GLU A 88 11.13 -9.52 -29.02
CA GLU A 88 10.15 -9.70 -30.10
C GLU A 88 9.63 -8.36 -30.66
N HIS A 89 9.59 -7.32 -29.82
CA HIS A 89 9.07 -6.00 -30.17
C HIS A 89 10.13 -4.93 -30.42
N LEU A 90 11.41 -5.31 -30.48
CA LEU A 90 12.52 -4.38 -30.67
C LEU A 90 12.46 -3.70 -32.07
N LYS A 91 12.58 -2.38 -32.10
CA LYS A 91 12.71 -1.64 -33.35
C LYS A 91 14.07 -1.87 -34.02
N PRO A 92 14.16 -1.82 -35.33
CA PRO A 92 13.13 -1.42 -36.30
C PRO A 92 12.15 -2.52 -36.72
N ASN A 93 12.39 -3.78 -36.34
CA ASN A 93 11.59 -4.92 -36.81
C ASN A 93 10.26 -5.06 -36.03
N GLY A 94 10.23 -4.63 -34.79
CA GLY A 94 9.04 -4.60 -33.93
C GLY A 94 8.41 -3.22 -33.85
N ASP A 95 7.31 -3.12 -33.10
CA ASP A 95 6.55 -1.89 -32.88
C ASP A 95 7.10 -0.99 -31.75
N GLY A 96 8.11 -1.44 -31.04
CA GLY A 96 8.69 -0.73 -29.89
C GLY A 96 7.89 -0.85 -28.59
N LYS A 97 6.86 -1.71 -28.53
CA LYS A 97 6.03 -1.91 -27.34
C LYS A 97 6.51 -3.13 -26.55
N GLY A 98 7.51 -2.93 -25.69
CA GLY A 98 8.19 -3.97 -24.93
C GLY A 98 7.32 -4.68 -23.87
N GLY A 99 6.07 -4.22 -23.66
CA GLY A 99 5.08 -4.84 -22.79
C GLY A 99 4.87 -4.14 -21.45
N THR A 100 3.80 -4.50 -20.79
CA THR A 100 3.41 -3.97 -19.46
C THR A 100 3.51 -5.08 -18.41
N TYR A 101 4.16 -4.77 -17.27
CA TYR A 101 4.11 -5.59 -16.07
C TYR A 101 3.09 -5.02 -15.09
N PHE A 102 2.14 -5.85 -14.69
CA PHE A 102 1.19 -5.53 -13.64
C PHE A 102 1.62 -6.16 -12.32
N GLY A 103 1.96 -5.35 -11.33
CA GLY A 103 2.39 -5.85 -10.03
C GLY A 103 1.78 -5.11 -8.86
N ALA A 104 1.22 -5.86 -7.90
CA ALA A 104 0.68 -5.31 -6.67
C ALA A 104 1.66 -4.34 -6.00
N THR A 105 1.14 -3.32 -5.35
CA THR A 105 1.99 -2.36 -4.63
C THR A 105 2.74 -3.08 -3.51
N GLY A 106 4.08 -2.95 -3.50
CA GLY A 106 4.95 -3.61 -2.52
C GLY A 106 5.45 -4.99 -2.90
N CYS A 107 5.09 -5.52 -4.07
CA CYS A 107 5.63 -6.79 -4.57
C CYS A 107 7.10 -6.72 -5.02
N GLY A 108 7.70 -5.51 -5.05
CA GLY A 108 9.10 -5.31 -5.44
C GLY A 108 9.29 -5.05 -6.94
N LYS A 109 8.42 -4.25 -7.58
CA LYS A 109 8.54 -3.83 -8.99
C LYS A 109 9.92 -3.26 -9.33
N THR A 110 10.46 -2.39 -8.47
CA THR A 110 11.80 -1.79 -8.68
C THR A 110 12.90 -2.83 -8.73
N MET A 111 12.78 -3.93 -7.97
CA MET A 111 13.70 -5.06 -8.06
C MET A 111 13.60 -5.79 -9.39
N ILE A 112 12.38 -5.93 -9.95
CA ILE A 112 12.21 -6.53 -11.28
C ILE A 112 12.87 -5.66 -12.34
N MET A 113 12.72 -4.33 -12.25
CA MET A 113 13.41 -3.39 -13.16
C MET A 113 14.93 -3.52 -13.08
N LEU A 114 15.49 -3.67 -11.87
CA LEU A 114 16.92 -3.89 -11.66
C LEU A 114 17.39 -5.22 -12.31
N PHE A 115 16.67 -6.33 -12.06
CA PHE A 115 16.98 -7.62 -12.67
C PHE A 115 16.84 -7.56 -14.19
N LEU A 116 15.81 -6.90 -14.70
CA LEU A 116 15.63 -6.68 -16.13
C LEU A 116 16.79 -5.88 -16.73
N ALA A 117 17.21 -4.78 -16.11
CA ALA A 117 18.37 -4.00 -16.54
C ALA A 117 19.64 -4.86 -16.58
N ARG A 118 19.86 -5.73 -15.59
CA ARG A 118 20.95 -6.71 -15.60
C ARG A 118 20.88 -7.67 -16.79
N LEU A 119 19.70 -8.22 -17.05
CA LEU A 119 19.50 -9.14 -18.17
C LEU A 119 19.72 -8.44 -19.54
N ILE A 120 19.19 -7.24 -19.71
CA ILE A 120 19.36 -6.45 -20.93
C ILE A 120 20.83 -6.06 -21.13
N GLY A 121 21.45 -5.45 -20.10
CA GLY A 121 22.81 -4.91 -20.21
C GLY A 121 23.92 -5.94 -20.21
N GLN A 122 23.68 -7.17 -19.72
CA GLN A 122 24.73 -8.19 -19.60
C GLN A 122 24.43 -9.47 -20.37
N ARG A 123 23.17 -9.98 -20.35
CA ARG A 123 22.84 -11.24 -21.02
C ARG A 123 22.37 -11.09 -22.45
N ALA A 124 21.70 -10.02 -22.75
CA ALA A 124 21.21 -9.70 -24.07
C ALA A 124 21.97 -8.51 -24.72
N ARG A 125 23.12 -8.16 -24.16
CA ARG A 125 23.93 -7.00 -24.61
C ARG A 125 24.16 -7.00 -26.11
N ASP A 126 24.62 -8.11 -26.64
CA ASP A 126 24.87 -8.23 -28.08
C ASP A 126 23.58 -8.24 -28.90
N THR A 127 22.52 -8.89 -28.37
CA THR A 127 21.19 -8.90 -29.03
C THR A 127 20.63 -7.49 -29.21
N PHE A 128 20.89 -6.61 -28.24
CA PHE A 128 20.40 -5.23 -28.22
C PHE A 128 21.46 -4.21 -28.68
N ASN A 129 22.59 -4.67 -29.25
CA ASN A 129 23.68 -3.83 -29.71
C ASN A 129 24.15 -2.82 -28.66
N ASN A 130 24.59 -3.32 -27.50
CA ASN A 130 25.03 -2.54 -26.32
C ASN A 130 24.03 -1.45 -25.93
N PRO A 131 22.87 -1.82 -25.39
CA PRO A 131 21.73 -0.93 -25.21
C PRO A 131 21.96 0.14 -24.15
N THR A 132 21.42 1.32 -24.39
CA THR A 132 21.24 2.37 -23.37
C THR A 132 19.90 2.12 -22.68
N ILE A 133 19.92 1.97 -21.36
CA ILE A 133 18.72 1.75 -20.53
C ILE A 133 18.35 3.05 -19.86
N VAL A 134 17.10 3.51 -20.04
CA VAL A 134 16.56 4.72 -19.38
C VAL A 134 15.44 4.30 -18.45
N VAL A 135 15.69 4.39 -17.14
CA VAL A 135 14.70 4.13 -16.10
C VAL A 135 13.96 5.43 -15.79
N ILE A 136 12.65 5.43 -15.98
CA ILE A 136 11.81 6.62 -15.87
C ILE A 136 10.86 6.46 -14.69
N THR A 137 10.94 7.37 -13.72
CA THR A 137 10.08 7.41 -12.54
C THR A 137 9.06 8.54 -12.61
N ASP A 138 7.97 8.45 -11.84
CA ASP A 138 6.91 9.47 -11.82
C ASP A 138 7.23 10.66 -10.91
N ARG A 139 8.00 10.48 -9.85
CA ARG A 139 8.23 11.52 -8.82
C ARG A 139 9.68 11.54 -8.35
N GLU A 140 10.13 12.74 -7.91
CA GLU A 140 11.47 12.93 -7.34
C GLU A 140 11.75 12.01 -6.14
N ASP A 141 10.76 11.76 -5.27
CA ASP A 141 10.94 10.87 -4.11
C ASP A 141 11.13 9.40 -4.53
N LEU A 142 10.42 8.95 -5.59
CA LEU A 142 10.60 7.62 -6.17
C LEU A 142 11.89 7.53 -6.97
N ASP A 143 12.30 8.62 -7.62
CA ASP A 143 13.60 8.75 -8.28
C ASP A 143 14.73 8.51 -7.28
N THR A 144 14.65 9.10 -6.09
CA THR A 144 15.64 8.89 -5.03
C THR A 144 15.74 7.41 -4.62
N GLN A 145 14.61 6.71 -4.40
CA GLN A 145 14.61 5.30 -4.02
C GLN A 145 15.14 4.39 -5.13
N ALA A 146 14.73 4.62 -6.37
CA ALA A 146 15.22 3.87 -7.51
C ALA A 146 16.72 4.14 -7.73
N SER A 147 17.15 5.40 -7.67
CA SER A 147 18.54 5.80 -7.81
C SER A 147 19.44 5.19 -6.73
N GLU A 148 19.01 5.19 -5.47
CA GLU A 148 19.74 4.53 -4.37
C GLU A 148 19.87 3.02 -4.61
N LEU A 149 18.79 2.35 -5.04
CA LEU A 149 18.83 0.92 -5.34
C LEU A 149 19.81 0.60 -6.47
N PHE A 150 19.74 1.34 -7.57
CA PHE A 150 20.60 1.13 -8.74
C PHE A 150 22.06 1.49 -8.41
N ALA A 151 22.31 2.56 -7.68
CA ALA A 151 23.65 2.94 -7.23
C ALA A 151 24.26 1.84 -6.35
N ASN A 152 23.49 1.30 -5.40
CA ASN A 152 23.94 0.18 -4.55
C ASN A 152 24.14 -1.13 -5.33
N ALA A 153 23.63 -1.23 -6.56
CA ALA A 153 23.77 -2.37 -7.45
C ALA A 153 24.80 -2.15 -8.58
N GLN A 154 25.65 -1.12 -8.51
CA GLN A 154 26.60 -0.74 -9.55
C GLN A 154 27.49 -1.92 -9.99
N HIS A 155 28.14 -2.61 -9.05
CA HIS A 155 28.98 -3.77 -9.35
C HIS A 155 28.19 -4.93 -9.98
N TYR A 156 26.95 -5.10 -9.55
CA TYR A 156 26.05 -6.10 -10.10
C TYR A 156 25.68 -5.80 -11.55
N LEU A 157 25.41 -4.54 -11.89
CA LEU A 157 25.13 -4.10 -13.24
C LEU A 157 26.39 -4.07 -14.13
N LYS A 158 27.59 -4.09 -13.52
CA LYS A 158 28.90 -3.95 -14.18
C LYS A 158 29.03 -2.65 -15.00
N GLU A 159 28.42 -1.60 -14.51
CA GLU A 159 28.53 -0.26 -15.07
C GLU A 159 29.51 0.59 -14.23
N ASN A 160 30.18 1.54 -14.86
CA ASN A 160 30.99 2.53 -14.17
C ASN A 160 30.15 3.75 -13.77
N GLU A 161 30.70 4.65 -12.94
CA GLU A 161 29.99 5.83 -12.43
C GLU A 161 29.48 6.77 -13.55
N ASN A 162 30.14 6.81 -14.70
CA ASN A 162 29.71 7.63 -15.83
C ASN A 162 28.53 7.01 -16.58
N HIS A 163 28.39 5.69 -16.51
CA HIS A 163 27.36 4.93 -17.22
C HIS A 163 26.21 4.45 -16.31
N LEU A 164 26.29 4.71 -15.00
CA LEU A 164 25.19 4.48 -14.06
C LEU A 164 24.98 5.73 -13.24
N ARG A 165 24.03 6.57 -13.60
CA ARG A 165 23.79 7.84 -12.91
C ARG A 165 22.33 8.29 -12.97
N SER A 166 21.94 9.03 -11.95
CA SER A 166 20.70 9.79 -11.95
C SER A 166 20.89 11.11 -12.70
N ILE A 167 19.91 11.45 -13.50
CA ILE A 167 19.90 12.72 -14.26
C ILE A 167 19.25 13.79 -13.40
N GLU A 168 19.96 14.86 -13.10
CA GLU A 168 19.54 15.88 -12.13
C GLU A 168 18.63 16.95 -12.75
N SER A 169 18.89 17.36 -13.98
CA SER A 169 18.18 18.46 -14.63
C SER A 169 17.79 18.16 -16.08
N ARG A 170 16.98 19.03 -16.68
CA ARG A 170 16.64 18.94 -18.11
C ARG A 170 17.84 19.15 -19.03
N LEU A 171 18.73 20.06 -18.65
CA LEU A 171 19.97 20.29 -19.41
C LEU A 171 20.89 19.06 -19.34
N ASP A 172 21.01 18.48 -18.16
CA ASP A 172 21.74 17.22 -17.96
C ASP A 172 21.12 16.06 -18.76
N LEU A 173 19.77 15.98 -18.85
CA LEU A 173 19.07 15.00 -19.70
C LEU A 173 19.47 15.16 -21.18
N GLN A 174 19.46 16.40 -21.67
CA GLN A 174 19.81 16.70 -23.06
C GLN A 174 21.28 16.37 -23.35
N ASP A 175 22.19 16.83 -22.50
CA ASP A 175 23.62 16.61 -22.65
C ASP A 175 23.97 15.12 -22.64
N VAL A 176 23.56 14.41 -21.61
CA VAL A 176 23.89 12.98 -21.41
C VAL A 176 23.30 12.09 -22.50
N LEU A 177 21.99 12.19 -22.78
CA LEU A 177 21.32 11.25 -23.66
C LEU A 177 21.50 11.59 -25.14
N SER A 178 21.84 12.82 -25.50
CA SER A 178 22.20 13.15 -26.89
C SER A 178 23.64 12.77 -27.23
N THR A 179 24.55 12.78 -26.23
CA THR A 179 25.98 12.46 -26.46
C THR A 179 26.32 10.98 -26.22
N THR A 180 25.46 10.23 -25.49
CA THR A 180 25.69 8.79 -25.28
C THR A 180 25.56 8.01 -26.56
N GLU A 181 26.65 7.39 -27.02
CA GLU A 181 26.65 6.58 -28.25
C GLU A 181 26.08 5.17 -28.03
N SER A 182 26.35 4.53 -26.89
CA SER A 182 25.85 3.19 -26.53
C SER A 182 26.09 2.87 -25.08
N GLY A 183 25.35 1.87 -24.54
CA GLY A 183 25.47 1.39 -23.15
C GLY A 183 24.92 2.37 -22.13
N GLY A 184 25.10 2.03 -20.86
CA GLY A 184 24.71 2.84 -19.70
C GLY A 184 23.29 2.62 -19.20
N VAL A 185 23.11 2.95 -17.91
CA VAL A 185 21.82 2.94 -17.23
C VAL A 185 21.60 4.31 -16.60
N TYR A 186 20.60 5.01 -17.07
CA TYR A 186 20.28 6.38 -16.67
C TYR A 186 18.91 6.43 -16.00
N ILE A 187 18.84 7.06 -14.83
CA ILE A 187 17.60 7.19 -14.06
C ILE A 187 17.14 8.63 -14.15
N THR A 188 15.85 8.83 -14.43
CA THR A 188 15.28 10.18 -14.62
C THR A 188 13.80 10.21 -14.26
N THR A 189 13.24 11.41 -14.09
CA THR A 189 11.80 11.58 -13.92
C THR A 189 11.12 11.97 -15.22
N ILE A 190 9.87 11.54 -15.40
CA ILE A 190 9.08 11.83 -16.60
C ILE A 190 8.88 13.34 -16.82
N GLN A 191 8.86 14.14 -15.75
CA GLN A 191 8.67 15.59 -15.81
C GLN A 191 9.83 16.34 -16.46
N LYS A 192 10.97 15.68 -16.66
CA LYS A 192 12.10 16.26 -17.37
C LYS A 192 11.90 16.27 -18.89
N PHE A 193 11.00 15.41 -19.41
CA PHE A 193 10.59 15.42 -20.81
C PHE A 193 9.48 16.46 -21.02
N CYS A 194 9.72 17.46 -21.84
CA CYS A 194 8.79 18.54 -22.14
C CYS A 194 8.99 19.03 -23.59
N GLU A 195 8.19 19.99 -24.02
CA GLU A 195 8.24 20.55 -25.38
C GLU A 195 9.65 21.01 -25.80
N THR A 196 10.40 21.58 -24.86
CA THR A 196 11.76 22.07 -25.11
C THR A 196 12.83 20.97 -25.14
N THR A 197 12.49 19.72 -24.76
CA THR A 197 13.46 18.61 -24.76
C THR A 197 13.85 18.22 -26.18
N GLY A 198 12.89 18.18 -27.10
CA GLY A 198 13.13 17.86 -28.52
C GLY A 198 13.63 16.42 -28.74
N LEU A 199 14.17 16.18 -29.92
CA LEU A 199 14.76 14.90 -30.30
C LEU A 199 16.13 14.73 -29.63
N LEU A 200 16.27 13.70 -28.80
CA LEU A 200 17.53 13.37 -28.12
C LEU A 200 18.33 12.31 -28.89
N SER A 201 17.66 11.30 -29.44
CA SER A 201 18.34 10.24 -30.19
C SER A 201 17.38 9.50 -31.11
N THR A 202 17.90 9.13 -32.30
CA THR A 202 17.21 8.25 -33.27
C THR A 202 17.66 6.80 -33.18
N ARG A 203 18.50 6.44 -32.22
CA ARG A 203 19.00 5.07 -32.04
C ARG A 203 17.87 4.11 -31.66
N ASN A 204 17.96 2.88 -32.17
CA ASN A 204 17.01 1.80 -31.86
C ASN A 204 17.47 0.88 -30.71
N ASN A 205 18.68 1.09 -30.19
CA ASN A 205 19.20 0.37 -29.03
C ASN A 205 18.97 1.11 -27.70
N ILE A 206 17.92 1.92 -27.62
CA ILE A 206 17.47 2.55 -26.38
C ILE A 206 16.26 1.77 -25.84
N ILE A 207 16.32 1.38 -24.57
CA ILE A 207 15.25 0.67 -23.89
C ILE A 207 14.79 1.53 -22.69
N CYS A 208 13.55 1.99 -22.75
CA CYS A 208 12.92 2.79 -21.71
C CYS A 208 12.11 1.90 -20.76
N ILE A 209 12.45 1.93 -19.47
CA ILE A 209 11.75 1.19 -18.40
C ILE A 209 11.02 2.22 -17.54
N SER A 210 9.68 2.24 -17.62
CA SER A 210 8.85 3.25 -16.97
C SER A 210 8.16 2.70 -15.73
N ASP A 211 8.43 3.30 -14.55
CA ASP A 211 7.70 2.99 -13.31
C ASP A 211 6.41 3.82 -13.22
N GLU A 212 5.39 3.29 -12.55
CA GLU A 212 4.04 3.85 -12.43
C GLU A 212 3.47 4.37 -13.77
N ALA A 213 3.64 3.54 -14.80
CA ALA A 213 3.39 3.86 -16.22
C ALA A 213 1.95 4.35 -16.54
N HIS A 214 0.99 4.10 -15.66
CA HIS A 214 -0.42 4.52 -15.80
C HIS A 214 -0.65 6.02 -15.55
N ARG A 215 0.31 6.74 -14.99
CA ARG A 215 0.15 8.15 -14.60
C ARG A 215 0.41 9.10 -15.76
N THR A 216 1.37 9.98 -15.61
CA THR A 216 1.76 11.01 -16.58
C THR A 216 2.35 10.46 -17.88
N GLN A 217 2.61 9.16 -17.94
CA GLN A 217 3.28 8.50 -19.07
C GLN A 217 2.33 7.97 -20.14
N THR A 218 1.01 8.13 -20.01
CA THR A 218 0.01 7.68 -20.98
C THR A 218 -0.63 8.80 -21.79
N GLY A 219 -0.46 10.05 -21.38
CA GLY A 219 -1.07 11.21 -22.03
C GLY A 219 -0.39 11.55 -23.37
N THR A 220 -0.93 11.07 -24.49
CA THR A 220 -0.49 11.42 -25.86
C THR A 220 -1.41 12.46 -26.50
N GLY A 221 -2.59 12.71 -25.93
CA GLY A 221 -3.59 13.66 -26.43
C GLY A 221 -3.22 15.13 -26.19
N ALA A 222 -3.67 16.00 -27.09
CA ALA A 222 -3.55 17.45 -26.96
C ALA A 222 -4.49 17.96 -25.88
N LYS A 223 -3.97 18.77 -24.93
CA LYS A 223 -4.77 19.50 -23.94
C LYS A 223 -4.63 20.99 -24.17
N LEU A 224 -5.74 21.72 -24.14
CA LEU A 224 -5.74 23.16 -24.23
C LEU A 224 -5.51 23.77 -22.84
N LYS A 225 -4.42 24.50 -22.68
CA LYS A 225 -4.12 25.25 -21.46
C LYS A 225 -4.28 26.73 -21.74
N LYS A 226 -5.14 27.41 -20.96
CA LYS A 226 -5.32 28.85 -21.01
C LYS A 226 -4.41 29.51 -19.98
N THR A 227 -3.55 30.39 -20.43
CA THR A 227 -2.77 31.29 -19.58
C THR A 227 -3.18 32.73 -19.86
N ASP A 228 -2.71 33.69 -19.07
CA ASP A 228 -2.97 35.11 -19.29
C ASP A 228 -2.43 35.62 -20.65
N GLU A 229 -1.50 34.88 -21.26
CA GLU A 229 -0.90 35.17 -22.56
C GLU A 229 -1.59 34.49 -23.76
N GLY A 230 -2.61 33.62 -23.53
CA GLY A 230 -3.37 32.96 -24.60
C GLY A 230 -3.72 31.49 -24.32
N VAL A 231 -4.26 30.83 -25.35
CA VAL A 231 -4.59 29.40 -25.32
C VAL A 231 -3.49 28.63 -26.05
N PHE A 232 -2.79 27.76 -25.31
CA PHE A 232 -1.72 26.93 -25.84
C PHE A 232 -2.14 25.46 -25.82
N THR A 233 -1.73 24.72 -26.85
CA THR A 233 -1.90 23.27 -26.89
C THR A 233 -0.72 22.62 -26.18
N THR A 234 -0.97 21.90 -25.07
CA THR A 234 0.03 21.10 -24.39
C THR A 234 -0.26 19.62 -24.59
N TYR A 235 0.79 18.82 -24.68
CA TYR A 235 0.69 17.37 -24.75
C TYR A 235 1.11 16.74 -23.43
N GLY A 236 0.74 15.47 -23.20
CA GLY A 236 1.23 14.73 -22.06
C GLY A 236 2.73 14.39 -22.19
N PHE A 237 3.37 14.15 -21.05
CA PHE A 237 4.80 13.81 -21.01
C PHE A 237 5.17 12.57 -21.84
N ALA A 238 4.24 11.61 -22.00
CA ALA A 238 4.44 10.44 -22.82
C ALA A 238 4.74 10.80 -24.30
N LYS A 239 4.07 11.81 -24.85
CA LYS A 239 4.35 12.27 -26.21
C LYS A 239 5.77 12.81 -26.31
N TYR A 240 6.16 13.70 -25.39
CA TYR A 240 7.51 14.28 -25.42
C TYR A 240 8.61 13.24 -25.23
N LEU A 241 8.36 12.20 -24.42
CA LEU A 241 9.26 11.05 -24.30
C LEU A 241 9.41 10.30 -25.62
N HIS A 242 8.29 10.01 -26.31
CA HIS A 242 8.32 9.34 -27.61
C HIS A 242 8.94 10.22 -28.71
N ASP A 243 8.71 11.52 -28.69
CA ASP A 243 9.31 12.47 -29.63
C ASP A 243 10.85 12.55 -29.40
N SER A 244 11.30 12.38 -28.14
CA SER A 244 12.74 12.38 -27.80
C SER A 244 13.47 11.10 -28.24
N PHE A 245 12.79 9.95 -28.25
CA PHE A 245 13.36 8.65 -28.64
C PHE A 245 12.40 7.87 -29.57
N PRO A 246 12.19 8.30 -30.82
CA PRO A 246 11.17 7.71 -31.71
C PRO A 246 11.42 6.24 -32.06
N ASN A 247 12.66 5.77 -31.95
CA ASN A 247 13.05 4.40 -32.27
C ASN A 247 13.33 3.54 -31.02
N ALA A 248 13.10 4.05 -29.80
CA ALA A 248 13.28 3.28 -28.57
C ALA A 248 12.21 2.18 -28.42
N THR A 249 12.51 1.21 -27.55
CA THR A 249 11.53 0.21 -27.08
C THR A 249 11.13 0.54 -25.65
N TYR A 250 9.83 0.54 -25.39
CA TYR A 250 9.23 0.99 -24.13
C TYR A 250 8.58 -0.16 -23.38
N CYS A 251 8.91 -0.35 -22.11
CA CYS A 251 8.19 -1.25 -21.21
C CYS A 251 7.71 -0.51 -19.97
N GLY A 252 6.49 -0.84 -19.52
CA GLY A 252 5.81 -0.18 -18.40
C GLY A 252 5.64 -1.08 -17.18
N PHE A 253 5.87 -0.53 -15.99
CA PHE A 253 5.61 -1.16 -14.71
C PHE A 253 4.51 -0.39 -14.00
N THR A 254 3.49 -1.07 -13.50
CA THR A 254 2.36 -0.40 -12.85
C THR A 254 1.67 -1.28 -11.82
N GLY A 255 1.12 -0.65 -10.78
CA GLY A 255 0.19 -1.30 -9.84
C GLY A 255 -1.28 -1.24 -10.29
N THR A 256 -1.58 -0.47 -11.36
CA THR A 256 -2.95 -0.21 -11.84
C THR A 256 -2.92 0.01 -13.35
N PRO A 257 -2.88 -1.06 -14.17
CA PRO A 257 -2.89 -0.90 -15.64
C PRO A 257 -4.23 -0.34 -16.09
N ILE A 258 -4.16 0.66 -16.97
CA ILE A 258 -5.29 1.25 -17.69
C ILE A 258 -5.12 1.00 -19.19
N ASP A 259 -6.19 1.15 -19.95
CA ASP A 259 -6.15 0.87 -21.39
C ASP A 259 -5.12 1.74 -22.13
N GLU A 260 -4.97 2.99 -21.70
CA GLU A 260 -3.95 3.92 -22.21
C GLU A 260 -2.53 3.43 -21.95
N THR A 261 -2.28 2.76 -20.81
CA THR A 261 -0.96 2.15 -20.51
C THR A 261 -0.63 1.07 -21.54
N MET A 262 -1.59 0.20 -21.84
CA MET A 262 -1.41 -0.86 -22.83
C MET A 262 -1.26 -0.31 -24.26
N ALA A 263 -1.91 0.81 -24.56
CA ALA A 263 -1.76 1.48 -25.85
C ALA A 263 -0.33 1.99 -26.09
N VAL A 264 0.34 2.47 -25.03
CA VAL A 264 1.71 3.01 -25.09
C VAL A 264 2.78 1.91 -24.99
N PHE A 265 2.68 1.04 -23.97
CA PHE A 265 3.74 0.09 -23.62
C PHE A 265 3.50 -1.34 -24.16
N GLY A 266 2.31 -1.64 -24.65
CA GLY A 266 1.90 -2.97 -25.09
C GLY A 266 1.12 -3.76 -24.05
N LYS A 267 0.68 -4.96 -24.44
CA LYS A 267 -0.13 -5.85 -23.59
C LYS A 267 0.55 -6.19 -22.26
N ILE A 268 -0.25 -6.66 -21.30
CA ILE A 268 0.28 -7.23 -20.05
C ILE A 268 1.04 -8.52 -20.36
N VAL A 269 2.34 -8.53 -20.09
CA VAL A 269 3.25 -9.65 -20.32
C VAL A 269 3.27 -10.60 -19.14
N ASP A 270 3.24 -10.05 -17.94
CA ASP A 270 3.16 -10.82 -16.70
C ASP A 270 2.49 -10.01 -15.60
N SER A 271 1.93 -10.70 -14.62
CA SER A 271 1.23 -10.07 -13.51
C SER A 271 1.51 -10.76 -12.18
N TYR A 272 1.46 -9.98 -11.11
CA TYR A 272 1.47 -10.47 -9.74
C TYR A 272 0.44 -9.68 -8.92
N THR A 273 -0.68 -10.31 -8.68
CA THR A 273 -1.87 -9.67 -8.11
C THR A 273 -1.76 -9.43 -6.60
N MET A 274 -2.65 -8.59 -6.05
CA MET A 274 -2.75 -8.39 -4.59
C MET A 274 -3.09 -9.69 -3.85
N LYS A 275 -3.90 -10.56 -4.46
CA LYS A 275 -4.24 -11.86 -3.91
C LYS A 275 -3.02 -12.77 -3.84
N GLU A 276 -2.32 -12.96 -4.96
CA GLU A 276 -1.09 -13.76 -4.99
C GLU A 276 -0.05 -13.26 -3.97
N SER A 277 0.09 -11.93 -3.86
CA SER A 277 1.00 -11.29 -2.90
C SER A 277 0.58 -11.56 -1.44
N SER A 278 -0.71 -11.55 -1.15
CA SER A 278 -1.25 -11.88 0.18
C SER A 278 -1.13 -13.37 0.50
N ASP A 279 -1.42 -14.23 -0.46
CA ASP A 279 -1.33 -15.68 -0.33
C ASP A 279 0.13 -16.14 -0.13
N ASP A 280 1.08 -15.44 -0.75
CA ASP A 280 2.52 -15.67 -0.58
C ASP A 280 3.09 -15.03 0.71
N GLY A 281 2.25 -14.32 1.49
CA GLY A 281 2.68 -13.63 2.70
C GLY A 281 3.60 -12.41 2.47
N ILE A 282 3.66 -11.90 1.23
CA ILE A 282 4.44 -10.70 0.87
C ILE A 282 3.73 -9.42 1.34
N THR A 283 2.39 -9.46 1.34
CA THR A 283 1.53 -8.40 1.87
C THR A 283 0.49 -9.00 2.81
N VAL A 284 -0.07 -8.18 3.69
CA VAL A 284 -1.22 -8.59 4.51
C VAL A 284 -2.53 -8.27 3.81
N ARG A 285 -3.59 -8.95 4.18
CA ARG A 285 -4.95 -8.66 3.68
C ARG A 285 -5.40 -7.27 4.11
N ILE A 286 -6.29 -6.67 3.32
CA ILE A 286 -6.94 -5.40 3.64
C ILE A 286 -8.35 -5.69 4.14
N ALA A 287 -8.67 -5.23 5.35
CA ALA A 287 -10.01 -5.27 5.91
C ALA A 287 -10.68 -3.90 5.76
N TYR A 288 -11.91 -3.90 5.29
CA TYR A 288 -12.71 -2.70 5.08
C TYR A 288 -13.76 -2.52 6.17
N VAL A 289 -13.84 -1.31 6.73
CA VAL A 289 -14.75 -0.98 7.84
C VAL A 289 -15.58 0.26 7.46
N PRO A 290 -16.86 0.12 7.06
CA PRO A 290 -17.71 1.26 6.75
C PRO A 290 -18.18 1.95 8.05
N ARG A 291 -18.10 3.29 8.09
CA ARG A 291 -18.49 4.09 9.26
C ARG A 291 -19.28 5.36 8.92
N LEU A 292 -19.95 5.41 7.77
CA LEU A 292 -20.72 6.59 7.34
C LEU A 292 -21.74 7.06 8.37
N ALA A 293 -22.51 6.14 8.94
CA ALA A 293 -23.55 6.45 9.91
C ALA A 293 -23.01 7.08 11.21
N ARG A 294 -21.72 6.89 11.51
CA ARG A 294 -21.06 7.46 12.69
C ARG A 294 -20.80 8.96 12.56
N VAL A 295 -20.76 9.48 11.35
CA VAL A 295 -20.40 10.88 11.04
C VAL A 295 -21.57 11.68 10.44
N ILE A 296 -22.80 11.30 10.69
CA ILE A 296 -24.04 11.95 10.21
C ILE A 296 -24.03 12.08 8.67
N LEU A 297 -23.45 11.16 7.96
CA LEU A 297 -23.47 11.13 6.51
C LEU A 297 -24.51 10.09 6.04
N SER A 298 -25.55 10.52 5.34
CA SER A 298 -26.50 9.60 4.73
C SER A 298 -25.92 9.05 3.41
N GLU A 299 -26.40 7.88 2.98
CA GLU A 299 -26.01 7.33 1.67
C GLU A 299 -26.29 8.29 0.52
N LYS A 300 -27.37 9.07 0.60
CA LYS A 300 -27.69 10.10 -0.39
C LYS A 300 -26.63 11.19 -0.44
N GLN A 301 -26.15 11.65 0.70
CA GLN A 301 -25.08 12.66 0.77
C GLN A 301 -23.74 12.08 0.28
N ALA A 302 -23.45 10.81 0.57
CA ALA A 302 -22.27 10.14 0.05
C ALA A 302 -22.29 10.06 -1.48
N GLN A 303 -23.43 9.72 -2.08
CA GLN A 303 -23.62 9.74 -3.54
C GLN A 303 -23.51 11.16 -4.13
N GLU A 304 -23.97 12.18 -3.42
CA GLU A 304 -23.81 13.58 -3.83
C GLU A 304 -22.34 14.01 -3.79
N ILE A 305 -21.60 13.63 -2.76
CA ILE A 305 -20.15 13.87 -2.65
C ILE A 305 -19.43 13.23 -3.84
N GLN A 306 -19.75 11.98 -4.17
CA GLN A 306 -19.15 11.29 -5.33
C GLN A 306 -19.44 12.02 -6.63
N LYS A 307 -20.69 12.42 -6.88
CA LYS A 307 -21.06 13.21 -8.06
C LYS A 307 -20.32 14.54 -8.15
N TYR A 308 -20.14 15.23 -7.01
CA TYR A 308 -19.37 16.47 -6.98
C TYR A 308 -17.89 16.22 -7.26
N TYR A 309 -17.35 15.12 -6.73
CA TYR A 309 -15.97 14.75 -6.98
C TYR A 309 -15.73 14.39 -8.46
N ASP A 310 -16.61 13.61 -9.07
CA ASP A 310 -16.53 13.25 -10.49
C ASP A 310 -16.51 14.51 -11.37
N LYS A 311 -17.41 15.48 -11.08
CA LYS A 311 -17.41 16.79 -11.76
C LYS A 311 -16.14 17.62 -11.55
N CYS A 312 -15.49 17.49 -10.38
CA CYS A 312 -14.21 18.18 -10.11
C CYS A 312 -13.03 17.54 -10.85
N THR A 313 -13.13 16.25 -11.15
CA THR A 313 -12.08 15.47 -11.83
C THR A 313 -12.27 15.42 -13.34
N GLU A 314 -13.44 15.78 -13.87
CA GLU A 314 -13.62 15.99 -15.29
C GLU A 314 -12.72 17.13 -15.77
N GLU A 315 -11.78 16.82 -16.67
CA GLU A 315 -10.88 17.82 -17.26
C GLU A 315 -11.69 18.75 -18.17
N GLY A 316 -12.09 19.88 -17.62
CA GLY A 316 -12.84 20.89 -18.35
C GLY A 316 -12.00 21.56 -19.44
N SER A 317 -12.45 21.44 -20.68
CA SER A 317 -11.86 22.13 -21.84
C SER A 317 -12.50 23.50 -22.11
N ASN A 318 -13.57 23.87 -21.39
CA ASN A 318 -14.23 25.15 -21.54
C ASN A 318 -14.49 25.90 -20.21
N PRO A 319 -14.70 27.22 -20.21
CA PRO A 319 -14.91 28.02 -19.01
C PRO A 319 -16.12 27.60 -18.15
N GLU A 320 -17.19 27.07 -18.76
CA GLU A 320 -18.39 26.63 -18.05
C GLU A 320 -18.12 25.40 -17.21
N GLN A 321 -17.40 24.41 -17.74
CA GLN A 321 -16.98 23.21 -17.01
C GLN A 321 -16.05 23.55 -15.84
N VAL A 322 -15.14 24.51 -16.01
CA VAL A 322 -14.28 24.99 -14.94
C VAL A 322 -15.09 25.64 -13.82
N GLU A 323 -16.14 26.40 -14.16
CA GLU A 323 -17.00 27.03 -13.16
C GLU A 323 -17.90 26.03 -12.45
N GLU A 324 -18.45 25.04 -13.16
CA GLU A 324 -19.20 23.92 -12.55
C GLU A 324 -18.34 23.09 -11.59
N SER A 325 -17.10 22.80 -11.97
CA SER A 325 -16.13 22.10 -11.12
C SER A 325 -15.85 22.90 -9.83
N LYS A 326 -15.65 24.22 -9.92
CA LYS A 326 -15.45 25.08 -8.73
C LYS A 326 -16.69 25.10 -7.83
N LYS A 327 -17.90 25.16 -8.40
CA LYS A 327 -19.16 25.09 -7.63
C LYS A 327 -19.34 23.73 -6.95
N ALA A 328 -19.02 22.64 -7.65
CA ALA A 328 -19.07 21.29 -7.10
C ALA A 328 -18.09 21.13 -5.92
N MET A 329 -16.85 21.62 -6.06
CA MET A 329 -15.86 21.62 -5.00
C MET A 329 -16.29 22.40 -3.76
N SER A 330 -16.93 23.57 -3.95
CA SER A 330 -17.46 24.37 -2.85
C SER A 330 -18.58 23.65 -2.09
N LYS A 331 -19.50 22.98 -2.81
CA LYS A 331 -20.58 22.19 -2.22
C LYS A 331 -20.04 20.99 -1.44
N MET A 332 -19.07 20.26 -2.01
CA MET A 332 -18.43 19.14 -1.34
C MET A 332 -17.75 19.60 -0.04
N ARG A 333 -17.02 20.71 -0.06
CA ARG A 333 -16.40 21.31 1.13
C ARG A 333 -17.41 21.69 2.20
N ALA A 334 -18.57 22.22 1.80
CA ALA A 334 -19.63 22.57 2.75
C ALA A 334 -20.19 21.34 3.50
N VAL A 335 -20.34 20.21 2.81
CA VAL A 335 -20.80 18.96 3.43
C VAL A 335 -19.71 18.36 4.33
N LEU A 336 -18.49 18.21 3.83
CA LEU A 336 -17.40 17.58 4.56
C LEU A 336 -16.90 18.44 5.74
N GLY A 337 -16.96 19.76 5.60
CA GLY A 337 -16.51 20.73 6.61
C GLY A 337 -17.57 21.12 7.65
N ASN A 338 -18.73 20.46 7.68
CA ASN A 338 -19.73 20.73 8.71
C ASN A 338 -19.13 20.48 10.12
N PRO A 339 -19.16 21.47 11.05
CA PRO A 339 -18.53 21.35 12.37
C PRO A 339 -19.01 20.17 13.19
N ASP A 340 -20.32 19.87 13.20
CA ASP A 340 -20.88 18.75 13.93
C ASP A 340 -20.40 17.42 13.36
N ARG A 341 -20.23 17.34 12.03
CA ARG A 341 -19.65 16.18 11.36
C ARG A 341 -18.18 16.00 11.74
N LEU A 342 -17.37 17.06 11.66
CA LEU A 342 -15.93 17.01 12.02
C LEU A 342 -15.74 16.59 13.47
N LYS A 343 -16.56 17.10 14.38
CA LYS A 343 -16.54 16.73 15.80
C LYS A 343 -16.84 15.24 16.01
N LYS A 344 -17.84 14.69 15.34
CA LYS A 344 -18.17 13.26 15.40
C LYS A 344 -17.10 12.40 14.74
N LEU A 345 -16.54 12.85 13.62
CA LEU A 345 -15.42 12.20 12.93
C LEU A 345 -14.20 12.12 13.85
N ALA A 346 -13.82 13.21 14.51
CA ALA A 346 -12.72 13.25 15.46
C ALA A 346 -12.94 12.26 16.61
N ALA A 347 -14.14 12.28 17.21
CA ALA A 347 -14.47 11.37 18.33
C ALA A 347 -14.42 9.89 17.92
N ASP A 348 -14.95 9.53 16.75
CA ASP A 348 -14.94 8.14 16.26
C ASP A 348 -13.53 7.67 15.89
N ILE A 349 -12.71 8.51 15.26
CA ILE A 349 -11.29 8.20 14.96
C ILE A 349 -10.53 7.92 16.25
N ILE A 350 -10.68 8.79 17.27
CA ILE A 350 -10.01 8.62 18.56
C ILE A 350 -10.41 7.29 19.20
N GLN A 351 -11.71 7.05 19.33
CA GLN A 351 -12.24 5.83 19.95
C GLN A 351 -11.74 4.57 19.21
N HIS A 352 -11.77 4.58 17.89
CA HIS A 352 -11.33 3.45 17.09
C HIS A 352 -9.82 3.22 17.18
N TYR A 353 -9.04 4.28 17.09
CA TYR A 353 -7.57 4.17 17.13
C TYR A 353 -7.09 3.73 18.53
N GLU A 354 -7.64 4.27 19.61
CA GLU A 354 -7.33 3.85 20.98
C GLU A 354 -7.71 2.39 21.22
N ALA A 355 -8.87 1.95 20.70
CA ALA A 355 -9.28 0.55 20.80
C ALA A 355 -8.31 -0.36 20.04
N LEU A 356 -7.91 0.02 18.82
CA LEU A 356 -6.94 -0.71 18.00
C LEU A 356 -5.59 -0.85 18.72
N CYS A 357 -5.04 0.25 19.23
CA CYS A 357 -3.79 0.23 20.00
C CYS A 357 -3.93 -0.56 21.30
N GLY A 358 -5.10 -0.53 21.93
CA GLY A 358 -5.39 -1.26 23.15
C GLY A 358 -5.52 -2.78 22.96
N GLU A 359 -5.84 -3.26 21.77
CA GLU A 359 -5.89 -4.71 21.45
C GLU A 359 -4.50 -5.36 21.44
N LYS A 360 -3.48 -4.64 20.98
CA LYS A 360 -2.09 -5.12 20.88
C LYS A 360 -1.12 -4.01 21.30
N PRO A 361 -1.02 -3.71 22.60
CA PRO A 361 -0.23 -2.59 23.11
C PRO A 361 1.29 -2.74 22.90
N GLU A 362 1.76 -3.95 22.66
CA GLU A 362 3.17 -4.26 22.39
C GLU A 362 3.58 -3.95 20.93
N ILE A 363 2.61 -3.76 20.03
CA ILE A 363 2.86 -3.55 18.62
C ILE A 363 2.67 -2.07 18.27
N VAL A 364 3.64 -1.52 17.55
CA VAL A 364 3.53 -0.16 17.02
C VAL A 364 2.47 -0.11 15.90
N GLN A 365 1.39 0.61 16.15
CA GLN A 365 0.31 0.78 15.20
C GLN A 365 0.21 2.25 14.79
N LYS A 366 0.59 2.57 13.56
CA LYS A 366 0.46 3.91 13.00
C LYS A 366 -0.83 4.08 12.23
N ALA A 367 -1.30 5.31 12.18
CA ALA A 367 -2.52 5.69 11.47
C ALA A 367 -2.25 6.77 10.42
N MET A 368 -3.03 6.73 9.35
CA MET A 368 -3.08 7.79 8.35
C MET A 368 -4.53 8.23 8.16
N ILE A 369 -4.78 9.52 8.18
CA ILE A 369 -6.10 10.12 7.92
C ILE A 369 -6.01 10.87 6.60
N VAL A 370 -6.82 10.49 5.62
CA VAL A 370 -6.82 11.07 4.28
C VAL A 370 -7.98 12.05 4.18
N CYS A 371 -7.69 13.34 4.06
CA CYS A 371 -8.65 14.42 4.01
C CYS A 371 -8.74 15.02 2.60
N SER A 372 -9.88 15.65 2.29
CA SER A 372 -10.14 16.23 0.97
C SER A 372 -9.30 17.46 0.67
N ASP A 373 -9.05 18.31 1.67
CA ASP A 373 -8.20 19.50 1.53
C ASP A 373 -7.49 19.87 2.83
N ARG A 374 -6.56 20.83 2.75
CA ARG A 374 -5.71 21.26 3.86
C ARG A 374 -6.48 21.92 5.00
N THR A 375 -7.48 22.71 4.68
CA THR A 375 -8.32 23.40 5.66
C THR A 375 -9.11 22.40 6.50
N LEU A 376 -9.75 21.42 5.84
CA LEU A 376 -10.48 20.36 6.51
C LEU A 376 -9.55 19.49 7.38
N ALA A 377 -8.36 19.16 6.86
CA ALA A 377 -7.35 18.41 7.59
C ALA A 377 -6.89 19.15 8.86
N PHE A 378 -6.66 20.45 8.76
CA PHE A 378 -6.26 21.30 9.89
C PHE A 378 -7.37 21.43 10.94
N HIS A 379 -8.62 21.66 10.52
CA HIS A 379 -9.76 21.69 11.44
C HIS A 379 -9.97 20.35 12.15
N LEU A 380 -9.83 19.23 11.42
CA LEU A 380 -9.95 17.91 12.02
C LEU A 380 -8.85 17.65 13.07
N ILE A 381 -7.61 18.07 12.82
CA ILE A 381 -6.52 17.98 13.81
C ILE A 381 -6.87 18.78 15.06
N ASN A 382 -7.37 20.00 14.90
CA ASN A 382 -7.75 20.85 16.05
C ASN A 382 -8.90 20.23 16.86
N GLU A 383 -9.89 19.63 16.20
CA GLU A 383 -10.95 18.88 16.88
C GLU A 383 -10.40 17.66 17.64
N ILE A 384 -9.50 16.89 17.02
CA ILE A 384 -8.86 15.74 17.66
C ILE A 384 -8.06 16.18 18.89
N ILE A 385 -7.27 17.25 18.77
CA ILE A 385 -6.49 17.80 19.89
C ILE A 385 -7.39 18.36 20.99
N SER A 386 -8.57 18.91 20.66
CA SER A 386 -9.53 19.37 21.66
C SER A 386 -10.06 18.23 22.54
N PHE A 387 -10.24 17.02 21.99
CA PHE A 387 -10.62 15.81 22.72
C PHE A 387 -9.44 15.10 23.40
N ARG A 388 -8.24 15.21 22.82
CA ARG A 388 -6.99 14.59 23.28
C ARG A 388 -5.84 15.59 23.26
N PRO A 389 -5.79 16.51 24.24
CA PRO A 389 -4.72 17.53 24.31
C PRO A 389 -3.32 16.94 24.40
N ASP A 390 -3.18 15.75 24.98
CA ASP A 390 -1.93 15.00 25.09
C ASP A 390 -1.35 14.58 23.72
N TRP A 391 -2.17 14.39 22.69
CA TRP A 391 -1.72 14.10 21.34
C TRP A 391 -1.09 15.30 20.64
N GLY A 392 -1.41 16.52 21.09
CA GLY A 392 -0.80 17.77 20.65
C GLY A 392 0.54 18.09 21.35
N ILE A 393 0.88 17.38 22.42
CA ILE A 393 2.13 17.63 23.15
C ILE A 393 3.32 17.06 22.38
N ALA A 394 4.28 17.94 22.05
CA ALA A 394 5.48 17.54 21.34
C ALA A 394 6.46 16.79 22.27
N ARG A 395 6.86 15.58 21.88
CA ARG A 395 7.81 14.68 22.57
C ARG A 395 8.69 14.00 21.53
N LYS A 396 9.85 13.47 21.92
CA LYS A 396 10.69 12.65 21.05
C LYS A 396 10.08 11.26 20.85
N ALA A 397 9.62 10.63 21.93
CA ALA A 397 8.99 9.31 21.96
C ALA A 397 7.80 9.29 22.92
N GLU A 398 6.95 8.27 22.88
CA GLU A 398 5.88 8.06 23.86
C GLU A 398 6.45 7.79 25.27
N ASP A 399 7.56 7.07 25.34
CA ASP A 399 8.29 6.78 26.59
C ASP A 399 9.80 6.91 26.32
N GLU A 400 10.38 8.06 26.60
CA GLU A 400 11.80 8.35 26.38
C GLU A 400 12.72 7.53 27.30
N SER A 401 12.21 7.04 28.43
CA SER A 401 13.00 6.25 29.41
C SER A 401 13.39 4.86 28.91
N LYS A 402 12.71 4.36 27.87
CA LYS A 402 12.99 3.05 27.27
C LYS A 402 14.02 3.09 26.14
N LEU A 403 14.48 4.29 25.78
CA LEU A 403 15.38 4.48 24.63
C LEU A 403 16.79 4.84 25.12
N ASP A 404 17.80 4.31 24.43
CA ASP A 404 19.18 4.70 24.62
C ASP A 404 19.46 6.10 23.99
N GLU A 405 20.56 6.73 24.42
CA GLU A 405 20.93 8.06 23.95
C GLU A 405 21.12 8.16 22.42
N ASP A 406 21.62 7.10 21.79
CA ASP A 406 21.88 7.10 20.35
C ASP A 406 20.58 7.01 19.54
N LYS A 407 19.58 6.31 20.05
CA LYS A 407 18.22 6.33 19.47
C LYS A 407 17.57 7.71 19.68
N LEU A 408 17.65 8.28 20.89
CA LEU A 408 17.11 9.59 21.20
C LEU A 408 17.71 10.74 20.37
N LYS A 409 19.01 10.66 19.99
CA LYS A 409 19.66 11.64 19.10
C LYS A 409 19.08 11.65 17.69
N LYS A 410 18.52 10.53 17.22
CA LYS A 410 17.91 10.40 15.88
C LYS A 410 16.46 10.89 15.84
N LEU A 411 15.85 11.13 16.99
CA LEU A 411 14.47 11.56 17.12
C LEU A 411 14.39 13.08 17.28
N ILE A 412 13.39 13.68 16.63
CA ILE A 412 13.01 15.07 16.84
C ILE A 412 11.73 15.14 17.66
N THR A 413 11.56 16.25 18.37
CA THR A 413 10.37 16.52 19.19
C THR A 413 9.18 16.85 18.30
N LEU A 414 8.14 16.00 18.30
CA LEU A 414 6.93 16.13 17.48
C LEU A 414 5.68 15.77 18.28
N PRO A 415 4.52 16.38 17.99
CA PRO A 415 3.22 15.87 18.42
C PRO A 415 2.96 14.44 17.94
N LYS A 416 2.04 13.74 18.62
CA LYS A 416 1.59 12.40 18.19
C LYS A 416 0.87 12.44 16.83
N ILE A 417 0.14 13.54 16.56
CA ILE A 417 -0.58 13.81 15.32
C ILE A 417 0.01 15.02 14.59
N ASN A 418 0.26 14.91 13.29
CA ASN A 418 0.81 16.01 12.48
C ASN A 418 0.15 16.08 11.10
N LEU A 419 0.04 17.32 10.57
CA LEU A 419 -0.36 17.61 9.21
C LEU A 419 0.80 17.36 8.23
N VAL A 420 0.54 16.64 7.16
CA VAL A 420 1.49 16.44 6.06
C VAL A 420 0.86 16.92 4.75
N ALA A 421 1.09 18.18 4.44
CA ALA A 421 0.56 18.82 3.25
C ALA A 421 1.56 19.87 2.72
N THR A 422 1.48 20.20 1.43
CA THR A 422 2.26 21.31 0.86
C THR A 422 1.69 22.64 1.33
N GLN A 423 2.56 23.62 1.56
CA GLN A 423 2.11 25.00 1.76
C GLN A 423 1.37 25.47 0.51
N GLY A 424 0.26 26.17 0.70
CA GLY A 424 -0.52 26.76 -0.37
C GLY A 424 -0.13 28.19 -0.68
N THR A 425 -0.96 28.84 -1.46
CA THR A 425 -0.90 30.26 -1.76
C THR A 425 -1.51 31.10 -0.63
N ASP A 426 -1.56 32.41 -0.78
CA ASP A 426 -2.00 33.40 0.20
C ASP A 426 -3.29 33.09 0.97
N LYS A 427 -4.19 32.29 0.39
CA LYS A 427 -5.44 31.85 1.07
C LYS A 427 -5.20 30.98 2.31
N ASP A 428 -4.08 30.27 2.39
CA ASP A 428 -3.75 29.48 3.59
C ASP A 428 -3.26 30.40 4.73
N ALA A 429 -2.75 31.57 4.40
CA ALA A 429 -2.34 32.60 5.37
C ALA A 429 -3.54 33.27 6.06
N GLU A 430 -4.74 33.21 5.45
CA GLU A 430 -5.98 33.71 6.08
C GLU A 430 -6.48 32.85 7.24
N ILE A 431 -6.01 31.57 7.33
CA ILE A 431 -6.36 30.65 8.41
C ILE A 431 -5.20 30.60 9.42
N PRO A 432 -5.37 31.17 10.62
CA PRO A 432 -4.31 31.22 11.62
C PRO A 432 -3.72 29.84 11.92
N GLY A 433 -2.41 29.68 11.76
CA GLY A 433 -1.68 28.46 12.06
C GLY A 433 -1.66 27.39 10.97
N LEU A 434 -2.50 27.45 9.92
CA LEU A 434 -2.49 26.46 8.84
C LEU A 434 -1.19 26.47 8.04
N TYR A 435 -0.72 27.67 7.70
CA TYR A 435 0.51 27.84 6.93
C TYR A 435 1.73 27.24 7.67
N ASP A 436 1.83 27.52 8.98
CA ASP A 436 2.90 27.00 9.84
C ASP A 436 2.79 25.48 10.02
N ALA A 437 1.58 24.95 10.17
CA ALA A 437 1.32 23.50 10.30
C ALA A 437 1.76 22.71 9.04
N CYS A 438 1.64 23.27 7.84
CA CYS A 438 2.13 22.66 6.60
C CYS A 438 3.67 22.60 6.53
N GLY A 439 4.36 23.55 7.13
CA GLY A 439 5.81 23.62 7.20
C GLY A 439 6.54 23.67 5.84
N THR A 440 7.86 23.80 5.88
CA THR A 440 8.72 23.85 4.68
C THR A 440 8.92 22.47 4.04
N LYS A 441 9.53 22.42 2.84
CA LYS A 441 9.92 21.15 2.17
C LYS A 441 10.88 20.34 3.07
N GLU A 442 11.81 20.99 3.73
CA GLU A 442 12.78 20.38 4.66
C GLU A 442 12.10 19.83 5.91
N TYR A 443 11.11 20.54 6.44
CA TYR A 443 10.33 20.07 7.58
C TYR A 443 9.54 18.79 7.21
N ARG A 444 8.90 18.76 6.05
CA ARG A 444 8.20 17.58 5.56
C ARG A 444 9.12 16.37 5.35
N LYS A 445 10.37 16.58 4.87
CA LYS A 445 11.38 15.50 4.82
C LYS A 445 11.75 14.98 6.22
N LYS A 446 11.75 15.83 7.24
CA LYS A 446 11.94 15.39 8.63
C LYS A 446 10.74 14.58 9.11
N LEU A 447 9.50 15.03 8.83
CA LEU A 447 8.28 14.28 9.14
C LEU A 447 8.30 12.89 8.49
N ASP A 448 8.71 12.78 7.22
CA ASP A 448 8.86 11.48 6.52
C ASP A 448 9.76 10.52 7.30
N LYS A 449 10.98 10.97 7.64
CA LYS A 449 11.94 10.16 8.39
C LYS A 449 11.39 9.75 9.77
N GLN A 450 10.72 10.66 10.46
CA GLN A 450 10.18 10.41 11.79
C GLN A 450 8.95 9.49 11.75
N PHE A 451 8.08 9.62 10.76
CA PHE A 451 6.95 8.71 10.61
C PHE A 451 7.38 7.28 10.22
N LYS A 452 8.50 7.12 9.52
CA LYS A 452 9.11 5.80 9.25
C LYS A 452 9.78 5.19 10.49
N ASN A 453 10.21 6.01 11.44
CA ASN A 453 10.84 5.53 12.68
C ASN A 453 9.77 5.14 13.71
N ASN A 454 9.76 3.87 14.12
CA ASN A 454 8.76 3.33 15.06
C ASN A 454 8.91 3.86 16.49
N GLU A 455 10.08 4.33 16.88
CA GLU A 455 10.34 4.92 18.20
C GLU A 455 9.81 6.35 18.34
N SER A 456 9.65 7.06 17.21
CA SER A 456 9.16 8.46 17.21
C SER A 456 7.77 8.58 17.85
N ASN A 457 7.53 9.69 18.55
CA ASN A 457 6.20 10.05 19.06
C ASN A 457 5.17 10.25 17.95
N PHE A 458 5.60 10.53 16.71
CA PHE A 458 4.72 10.74 15.57
C PHE A 458 4.06 9.44 15.11
N LYS A 459 2.79 9.23 15.46
CA LYS A 459 2.01 8.01 15.18
C LYS A 459 0.86 8.21 14.20
N ILE A 460 0.31 9.44 14.08
CA ILE A 460 -0.87 9.72 13.27
C ILE A 460 -0.56 10.82 12.27
N ALA A 461 -0.55 10.47 10.98
CA ALA A 461 -0.35 11.42 9.89
C ALA A 461 -1.70 11.83 9.29
N VAL A 462 -1.97 13.15 9.22
CA VAL A 462 -3.13 13.68 8.49
C VAL A 462 -2.63 14.22 7.15
N VAL A 463 -3.13 13.66 6.06
CA VAL A 463 -2.63 13.89 4.71
C VAL A 463 -3.75 14.34 3.77
N VAL A 464 -3.38 15.01 2.69
CA VAL A 464 -4.34 15.38 1.62
C VAL A 464 -4.03 14.61 0.34
N ASP A 465 -2.89 14.87 -0.29
CA ASP A 465 -2.41 14.20 -1.51
C ASP A 465 -1.03 13.57 -1.32
N MET A 466 -0.27 14.07 -0.33
CA MET A 466 1.05 13.53 -0.02
C MET A 466 0.93 12.18 0.69
N TRP A 467 1.87 11.28 0.44
CA TRP A 467 1.99 9.96 1.04
C TRP A 467 0.90 8.94 0.69
N ILE A 468 -0.19 9.35 0.05
CA ILE A 468 -1.22 8.40 -0.43
C ILE A 468 -0.69 7.48 -1.52
N THR A 469 0.37 7.89 -2.22
CA THR A 469 1.06 7.09 -3.22
C THR A 469 2.58 7.19 -3.04
N GLY A 470 3.31 6.09 -3.31
CA GLY A 470 4.78 6.07 -3.26
C GLY A 470 5.41 6.03 -1.85
N PHE A 471 4.62 6.07 -0.78
CA PHE A 471 5.09 6.10 0.60
C PHE A 471 5.01 4.71 1.26
N ASP A 472 6.07 4.27 1.92
CA ASP A 472 6.17 2.94 2.51
C ASP A 472 6.48 2.98 4.01
N VAL A 473 5.52 2.51 4.83
CA VAL A 473 5.63 2.39 6.29
C VAL A 473 4.96 1.08 6.74
N PRO A 474 5.73 0.03 7.01
CA PRO A 474 5.19 -1.27 7.38
C PRO A 474 4.28 -1.24 8.62
N SER A 475 4.60 -0.41 9.60
CA SER A 475 3.82 -0.22 10.83
C SER A 475 2.51 0.57 10.65
N LEU A 476 2.18 1.04 9.43
CA LEU A 476 0.89 1.66 9.15
C LEU A 476 -0.22 0.61 9.22
N ALA A 477 -0.99 0.63 10.31
CA ALA A 477 -2.00 -0.38 10.61
C ALA A 477 -3.39 0.01 10.08
N VAL A 478 -3.72 1.29 10.13
CA VAL A 478 -5.05 1.78 9.77
C VAL A 478 -4.99 3.04 8.92
N MET A 479 -5.91 3.11 7.96
CA MET A 479 -6.15 4.28 7.13
C MET A 479 -7.61 4.70 7.27
N TYR A 480 -7.81 5.96 7.64
CA TYR A 480 -9.12 6.60 7.74
C TYR A 480 -9.34 7.45 6.48
N ILE A 481 -10.38 7.14 5.71
CA ILE A 481 -10.65 7.81 4.43
C ILE A 481 -11.83 8.76 4.59
N ASP A 482 -11.54 10.05 4.50
CA ASP A 482 -12.49 11.17 4.48
C ASP A 482 -12.33 12.01 3.20
N LYS A 483 -12.01 11.32 2.09
CA LYS A 483 -11.79 11.92 0.77
C LYS A 483 -12.28 10.98 -0.32
N PRO A 484 -13.12 11.45 -1.28
CA PRO A 484 -13.38 10.71 -2.50
C PRO A 484 -12.07 10.48 -3.27
N LEU A 485 -11.90 9.29 -3.82
CA LEU A 485 -10.69 8.91 -4.54
C LEU A 485 -11.06 8.23 -5.87
N GLN A 486 -10.36 8.58 -6.93
CA GLN A 486 -10.48 7.84 -8.20
C GLN A 486 -10.04 6.39 -8.03
N LYS A 487 -10.64 5.46 -8.78
CA LYS A 487 -10.44 4.00 -8.64
C LYS A 487 -8.96 3.59 -8.59
N HIS A 488 -8.12 4.12 -9.47
CA HIS A 488 -6.69 3.82 -9.48
C HIS A 488 -5.95 4.42 -8.26
N THR A 489 -6.26 5.67 -7.89
CA THR A 489 -5.70 6.31 -6.68
C THR A 489 -6.17 5.60 -5.42
N LEU A 490 -7.43 5.13 -5.39
CA LEU A 490 -7.98 4.38 -4.27
C LEU A 490 -7.18 3.10 -3.99
N ILE A 491 -6.94 2.27 -5.01
CA ILE A 491 -6.14 1.05 -4.86
C ILE A 491 -4.72 1.35 -4.37
N GLN A 492 -4.08 2.37 -4.91
CA GLN A 492 -2.74 2.79 -4.46
C GLN A 492 -2.75 3.27 -3.01
N THR A 493 -3.79 3.99 -2.61
CA THR A 493 -3.97 4.52 -1.27
C THR A 493 -4.18 3.39 -0.25
N ILE A 494 -5.15 2.51 -0.48
CA ILE A 494 -5.45 1.40 0.44
C ILE A 494 -4.29 0.38 0.51
N SER A 495 -3.50 0.25 -0.54
CA SER A 495 -2.31 -0.60 -0.55
C SER A 495 -1.18 -0.12 0.39
N ARG A 496 -1.30 1.04 1.03
CA ARG A 496 -0.32 1.49 2.04
C ARG A 496 -0.43 0.69 3.34
N VAL A 497 -1.62 0.23 3.70
CA VAL A 497 -1.83 -0.55 4.92
C VAL A 497 -1.56 -2.05 4.74
N ASN A 498 -1.26 -2.54 3.53
CA ASN A 498 -1.08 -3.96 3.27
C ASN A 498 0.35 -4.49 3.50
N ARG A 499 1.24 -3.69 4.09
CA ARG A 499 2.61 -4.13 4.38
C ARG A 499 2.66 -5.10 5.53
N VAL A 500 3.49 -6.15 5.39
CA VAL A 500 3.80 -7.07 6.49
C VAL A 500 4.57 -6.31 7.56
N PHE A 501 4.16 -6.48 8.80
CA PHE A 501 4.82 -5.95 9.98
C PHE A 501 4.57 -6.92 11.14
N GLU A 502 5.52 -7.00 12.07
CA GLU A 502 5.43 -7.91 13.22
C GLU A 502 4.10 -7.74 13.97
N GLY A 503 3.39 -8.84 14.19
CA GLY A 503 2.09 -8.87 14.87
C GLY A 503 0.91 -8.26 14.11
N LYS A 504 1.10 -7.77 12.87
CA LYS A 504 0.04 -7.20 12.05
C LYS A 504 -0.64 -8.29 11.20
N ASP A 505 -1.88 -8.59 11.50
CA ASP A 505 -2.68 -9.62 10.79
C ASP A 505 -3.29 -9.09 9.48
N CYS A 506 -3.74 -7.84 9.47
CA CYS A 506 -4.34 -7.17 8.31
C CYS A 506 -4.11 -5.66 8.36
N GLY A 507 -4.27 -5.01 7.21
CA GLY A 507 -4.38 -3.55 7.15
C GLY A 507 -5.84 -3.13 7.21
N LEU A 508 -6.16 -2.09 7.97
CA LEU A 508 -7.52 -1.59 8.12
C LEU A 508 -7.76 -0.37 7.25
N VAL A 509 -8.86 -0.37 6.51
CA VAL A 509 -9.38 0.79 5.78
C VAL A 509 -10.73 1.17 6.36
N VAL A 510 -10.79 2.30 7.03
CA VAL A 510 -11.99 2.85 7.66
C VAL A 510 -12.56 3.94 6.77
N ASP A 511 -13.80 3.75 6.32
CA ASP A 511 -14.44 4.59 5.33
C ASP A 511 -15.55 5.46 5.95
N TYR A 512 -15.43 6.78 5.79
CA TYR A 512 -16.39 7.76 6.27
C TYR A 512 -17.20 8.46 5.16
N ILE A 513 -16.97 8.10 3.89
CA ILE A 513 -17.59 8.76 2.74
C ILE A 513 -18.30 7.82 1.75
N GLY A 514 -18.24 6.50 1.95
CA GLY A 514 -18.97 5.53 1.15
C GLY A 514 -18.28 5.02 -0.11
N ILE A 515 -16.95 4.83 -0.07
CA ILE A 515 -16.15 4.33 -1.20
C ILE A 515 -16.29 2.82 -1.48
N LYS A 516 -17.20 2.11 -0.78
CA LYS A 516 -17.30 0.63 -0.88
C LYS A 516 -17.45 0.15 -2.33
N GLN A 517 -18.35 0.77 -3.08
CA GLN A 517 -18.63 0.38 -4.46
C GLN A 517 -17.41 0.63 -5.37
N ASP A 518 -16.79 1.82 -5.24
CA ASP A 518 -15.59 2.17 -6.00
C ASP A 518 -14.41 1.26 -5.64
N MET A 519 -14.30 0.85 -4.37
CA MET A 519 -13.28 -0.08 -3.90
C MET A 519 -13.48 -1.48 -4.50
N LEU A 520 -14.72 -2.00 -4.49
CA LEU A 520 -15.03 -3.30 -5.10
C LEU A 520 -14.78 -3.30 -6.61
N GLU A 521 -15.19 -2.24 -7.31
CA GLU A 521 -14.92 -2.12 -8.74
C GLU A 521 -13.42 -1.97 -9.05
N ALA A 522 -12.70 -1.22 -8.20
CA ALA A 522 -11.26 -1.05 -8.35
C ALA A 522 -10.51 -2.36 -8.06
N ILE A 523 -10.88 -3.11 -7.01
CA ILE A 523 -10.31 -4.43 -6.72
C ILE A 523 -10.62 -5.41 -7.87
N LYS A 524 -11.84 -5.40 -8.41
CA LYS A 524 -12.21 -6.23 -9.56
C LYS A 524 -11.37 -5.89 -10.79
N LYS A 525 -11.19 -4.60 -11.10
CA LYS A 525 -10.45 -4.15 -12.27
C LYS A 525 -8.93 -4.35 -12.14
N TYR A 526 -8.39 -4.15 -10.93
CA TYR A 526 -6.95 -4.10 -10.68
C TYR A 526 -6.43 -5.17 -9.73
N GLY A 527 -7.31 -5.94 -9.07
CA GLY A 527 -6.94 -7.01 -8.13
C GLY A 527 -6.75 -8.36 -8.81
N ASN A 528 -7.74 -8.81 -9.55
CA ASN A 528 -7.68 -9.96 -10.45
C ASN A 528 -8.82 -9.88 -11.47
N PRO A 529 -8.53 -9.64 -12.76
CA PRO A 529 -9.56 -9.55 -13.80
C PRO A 529 -10.34 -10.85 -14.04
N GLN A 530 -9.83 -11.99 -13.54
CA GLN A 530 -10.42 -13.33 -13.75
C GLN A 530 -11.28 -13.82 -12.57
N GLU A 531 -11.26 -13.14 -11.41
CA GLU A 531 -12.05 -13.52 -10.24
C GLU A 531 -13.19 -12.52 -9.98
N SER A 532 -14.40 -13.03 -9.86
CA SER A 532 -15.59 -12.27 -9.49
C SER A 532 -15.53 -11.86 -8.00
N PRO A 533 -16.00 -10.67 -7.59
CA PRO A 533 -16.17 -10.31 -6.18
C PRO A 533 -17.07 -11.27 -5.39
N ILE A 534 -17.89 -12.06 -6.10
CA ILE A 534 -18.73 -13.12 -5.55
C ILE A 534 -17.87 -14.23 -4.91
N ASP A 535 -16.66 -14.47 -5.43
CA ASP A 535 -15.77 -15.50 -4.89
C ASP A 535 -15.15 -15.11 -3.54
N GLU A 536 -14.88 -13.82 -3.29
CA GLU A 536 -14.39 -13.34 -1.98
C GLU A 536 -15.47 -13.48 -0.89
N LEU A 537 -16.71 -13.20 -1.23
CA LEU A 537 -17.83 -13.40 -0.32
C LEU A 537 -18.05 -14.90 -0.08
N ALA A 538 -18.01 -15.72 -1.12
CA ALA A 538 -18.12 -17.18 -1.01
C ALA A 538 -16.97 -17.78 -0.19
N ILE A 539 -15.75 -17.30 -0.37
CA ILE A 539 -14.58 -17.71 0.44
C ILE A 539 -14.76 -17.25 1.89
N SER A 540 -15.20 -15.99 2.11
CA SER A 540 -15.46 -15.48 3.47
C SER A 540 -16.59 -16.21 4.15
N LEU A 541 -17.65 -16.58 3.44
CA LEU A 541 -18.74 -17.44 3.93
C LEU A 541 -18.23 -18.84 4.29
N SER A 542 -17.38 -19.42 3.45
CA SER A 542 -16.75 -20.71 3.73
C SER A 542 -15.87 -20.64 4.98
N ILE A 543 -15.02 -19.61 5.10
CA ILE A 543 -14.19 -19.37 6.28
C ILE A 543 -15.06 -19.16 7.53
N PHE A 544 -16.11 -18.36 7.43
CA PHE A 544 -17.07 -18.12 8.49
C PHE A 544 -17.72 -19.41 8.97
N ARG A 545 -18.29 -20.21 8.06
CA ARG A 545 -18.93 -21.49 8.36
C ARG A 545 -17.97 -22.51 8.98
N ASN A 546 -16.76 -22.60 8.44
CA ASN A 546 -15.73 -23.50 9.00
C ASN A 546 -15.37 -23.11 10.45
N HIS A 547 -15.26 -21.81 10.75
CA HIS A 547 -14.95 -21.37 12.11
C HIS A 547 -16.13 -21.53 13.07
N LEU A 548 -17.38 -21.40 12.58
CA LEU A 548 -18.57 -21.76 13.39
C LEU A 548 -18.52 -23.23 13.80
N VAL A 549 -18.28 -24.14 12.86
CA VAL A 549 -18.18 -25.58 13.14
C VAL A 549 -17.04 -25.90 14.11
N MET A 550 -15.85 -25.30 13.90
CA MET A 550 -14.70 -25.53 14.80
C MET A 550 -14.96 -25.06 16.23
N ILE A 551 -15.68 -23.94 16.41
CA ILE A 551 -16.05 -23.45 17.75
C ILE A 551 -17.17 -24.29 18.34
N GLU A 552 -18.10 -24.75 17.54
CA GLU A 552 -19.18 -25.66 17.97
C GLU A 552 -18.59 -26.98 18.48
N GLU A 553 -17.62 -27.56 17.77
CA GLU A 553 -16.87 -28.74 18.21
C GLU A 553 -16.10 -28.50 19.52
N LEU A 554 -15.48 -27.32 19.65
CA LEU A 554 -14.74 -26.95 20.86
C LEU A 554 -15.65 -26.80 22.08
N LEU A 555 -16.90 -26.40 21.87
CA LEU A 555 -17.95 -26.27 22.89
C LEU A 555 -18.87 -27.49 22.96
N HIS A 556 -18.46 -28.62 22.36
CA HIS A 556 -19.24 -29.84 22.41
C HIS A 556 -19.59 -30.24 23.87
N GLY A 557 -20.88 -30.45 24.10
CA GLY A 557 -21.41 -30.74 25.46
C GLY A 557 -21.88 -29.50 26.23
N PHE A 558 -21.67 -28.28 25.75
CA PHE A 558 -22.27 -27.08 26.34
C PHE A 558 -23.63 -26.78 25.71
N ASN A 559 -24.68 -26.62 26.56
CA ASN A 559 -26.02 -26.28 26.10
C ASN A 559 -26.19 -24.75 25.99
N SER A 560 -26.29 -24.23 24.77
CA SER A 560 -26.49 -22.81 24.47
C SER A 560 -27.96 -22.40 24.26
N GLU A 561 -28.92 -23.29 24.43
CA GLU A 561 -30.33 -23.09 24.10
C GLU A 561 -30.95 -21.88 24.82
N LYS A 562 -30.57 -21.66 26.10
CA LYS A 562 -31.01 -20.51 26.90
C LYS A 562 -30.50 -19.15 26.40
N PHE A 563 -29.46 -19.10 25.61
CA PHE A 563 -29.02 -17.86 24.98
C PHE A 563 -30.01 -17.42 23.88
N HIS A 564 -30.55 -18.35 23.14
CA HIS A 564 -31.44 -18.05 22.01
C HIS A 564 -32.90 -17.86 22.41
N SER A 565 -33.40 -18.64 23.39
CA SER A 565 -34.81 -18.69 23.78
C SER A 565 -35.11 -18.12 25.16
N GLY A 566 -34.10 -17.85 26.00
CA GLY A 566 -34.28 -17.41 27.40
C GLY A 566 -34.56 -15.91 27.59
N GLU A 567 -35.03 -15.57 28.77
CA GLU A 567 -35.16 -14.19 29.23
C GLU A 567 -33.78 -13.52 29.36
N PRO A 568 -33.68 -12.16 29.40
CA PRO A 568 -32.40 -11.45 29.43
C PRO A 568 -31.42 -11.91 30.52
N LEU A 569 -31.91 -12.24 31.70
CA LEU A 569 -31.09 -12.76 32.78
C LEU A 569 -30.56 -14.16 32.50
N GLU A 570 -31.40 -15.04 31.96
CA GLU A 570 -31.00 -16.40 31.57
C GLU A 570 -29.95 -16.39 30.42
N ARG A 571 -30.08 -15.48 29.46
CA ARG A 571 -29.10 -15.24 28.41
C ARG A 571 -27.73 -14.85 28.96
N LEU A 572 -27.72 -13.90 29.94
CA LEU A 572 -26.49 -13.45 30.59
C LEU A 572 -25.84 -14.59 31.40
N MET A 573 -26.64 -15.37 32.14
CA MET A 573 -26.16 -16.54 32.89
C MET A 573 -25.57 -17.59 31.95
N CYS A 574 -26.21 -17.86 30.81
CA CYS A 574 -25.70 -18.78 29.81
C CYS A 574 -24.33 -18.32 29.24
N LEU A 575 -24.16 -17.03 28.95
CA LEU A 575 -22.88 -16.46 28.49
C LEU A 575 -21.78 -16.60 29.55
N ASN A 576 -22.05 -16.34 30.81
CA ASN A 576 -21.08 -16.47 31.89
C ASN A 576 -20.65 -17.93 32.07
N ASN A 577 -21.62 -18.85 32.11
CA ASN A 577 -21.34 -20.30 32.20
C ASN A 577 -20.51 -20.80 31.00
N ALA A 578 -20.77 -20.28 29.81
CA ALA A 578 -19.97 -20.61 28.61
C ALA A 578 -18.53 -20.07 28.72
N ALA A 579 -18.36 -18.85 29.27
CA ALA A 579 -17.02 -18.29 29.50
C ALA A 579 -16.26 -19.10 30.55
N GLU A 580 -16.90 -19.50 31.66
CA GLU A 580 -16.30 -20.38 32.66
C GLU A 580 -15.92 -21.74 32.07
N TYR A 581 -16.81 -22.35 31.27
CA TYR A 581 -16.56 -23.62 30.61
C TYR A 581 -15.29 -23.57 29.72
N ILE A 582 -15.09 -22.48 28.96
CA ILE A 582 -13.91 -22.27 28.12
C ILE A 582 -12.66 -22.06 28.98
N GLN A 583 -12.78 -21.33 30.09
CA GLN A 583 -11.68 -21.02 31.00
C GLN A 583 -11.27 -22.18 31.91
N MET A 584 -12.00 -23.28 31.94
CA MET A 584 -11.58 -24.51 32.66
C MET A 584 -10.23 -25.04 32.17
N SER A 585 -9.86 -24.80 30.90
CA SER A 585 -8.57 -25.16 30.33
C SER A 585 -7.94 -23.98 29.60
N LYS A 586 -6.70 -23.70 29.92
CA LYS A 586 -5.92 -22.65 29.25
C LYS A 586 -5.72 -22.92 27.75
N GLU A 587 -5.66 -24.17 27.39
CA GLU A 587 -5.55 -24.62 26.00
C GLU A 587 -6.86 -24.33 25.24
N ILE A 588 -8.01 -24.65 25.83
CA ILE A 588 -9.33 -24.37 25.26
C ILE A 588 -9.55 -22.88 25.14
N GLU A 589 -9.20 -22.08 26.17
CA GLU A 589 -9.29 -20.62 26.15
C GLU A 589 -8.47 -20.02 25.01
N THR A 590 -7.20 -20.43 24.86
CA THR A 590 -6.31 -19.91 23.82
C THR A 590 -6.83 -20.26 22.43
N ARG A 591 -7.29 -21.51 22.23
CA ARG A 591 -7.84 -21.97 20.97
C ARG A 591 -9.15 -21.25 20.63
N PHE A 592 -10.05 -21.10 21.59
CA PHE A 592 -11.30 -20.38 21.44
C PHE A 592 -11.06 -18.90 21.07
N MET A 593 -10.17 -18.21 21.78
CA MET A 593 -9.85 -16.81 21.50
C MET A 593 -9.25 -16.63 20.11
N GLY A 594 -8.44 -17.57 19.63
CA GLY A 594 -7.90 -17.59 18.28
C GLY A 594 -8.97 -17.80 17.20
N LEU A 595 -9.84 -18.80 17.37
CA LEU A 595 -10.92 -19.12 16.44
C LEU A 595 -11.98 -18.01 16.39
N SER A 596 -12.41 -17.51 17.55
CA SER A 596 -13.42 -16.44 17.65
C SER A 596 -12.93 -15.10 17.08
N ARG A 597 -11.62 -14.82 17.09
CA ARG A 597 -11.03 -13.68 16.40
C ARG A 597 -11.19 -13.80 14.88
N LYS A 598 -10.90 -14.97 14.32
CA LYS A 598 -11.05 -15.24 12.89
C LYS A 598 -12.52 -15.25 12.48
N LEU A 599 -13.39 -15.83 13.32
CA LEU A 599 -14.84 -15.79 13.13
C LEU A 599 -15.35 -14.34 13.06
N LYS A 600 -14.90 -13.46 13.98
CA LYS A 600 -15.27 -12.05 13.99
C LYS A 600 -14.91 -11.36 12.68
N ALA A 601 -13.69 -11.54 12.19
CA ALA A 601 -13.24 -10.95 10.94
C ALA A 601 -14.08 -11.41 9.73
N ALA A 602 -14.40 -12.71 9.64
CA ALA A 602 -15.26 -13.23 8.59
C ALA A 602 -16.71 -12.77 8.74
N TYR A 603 -17.23 -12.68 9.96
CA TYR A 603 -18.59 -12.21 10.26
C TYR A 603 -18.78 -10.75 9.83
N GLU A 604 -17.81 -9.87 10.09
CA GLU A 604 -17.86 -8.46 9.71
C GLU A 604 -17.91 -8.26 8.18
N ILE A 605 -17.37 -9.21 7.41
CA ILE A 605 -17.44 -9.21 5.94
C ILE A 605 -18.77 -9.78 5.45
N CYS A 606 -19.24 -10.89 6.04
CA CYS A 606 -20.41 -11.63 5.57
C CYS A 606 -21.74 -11.04 6.05
N PHE A 607 -21.78 -10.46 7.25
CA PHE A 607 -23.03 -9.97 7.84
C PHE A 607 -23.76 -8.91 6.99
N PRO A 608 -23.05 -7.91 6.38
CA PRO A 608 -23.69 -6.91 5.53
C PRO A 608 -24.22 -7.45 4.20
N SER A 609 -23.81 -8.66 3.77
CA SER A 609 -24.25 -9.24 2.49
C SER A 609 -25.67 -9.78 2.51
N GLY A 610 -26.22 -10.07 3.72
CA GLY A 610 -27.53 -10.69 3.87
C GLY A 610 -27.57 -12.20 3.53
N GLU A 611 -26.42 -12.84 3.26
CA GLU A 611 -26.35 -14.26 2.90
C GLU A 611 -26.19 -15.23 4.09
N LEU A 612 -26.10 -14.70 5.31
CA LEU A 612 -26.03 -15.50 6.53
C LEU A 612 -27.43 -15.89 6.97
N ALA A 613 -27.64 -17.16 7.26
CA ALA A 613 -28.87 -17.63 7.87
C ALA A 613 -29.01 -17.08 9.30
N ASP A 614 -30.25 -16.86 9.77
CA ASP A 614 -30.53 -16.38 11.13
C ASP A 614 -29.89 -17.26 12.21
N ALA A 615 -29.89 -18.58 12.01
CA ALA A 615 -29.24 -19.53 12.90
C ALA A 615 -27.70 -19.37 12.94
N GLU A 616 -27.06 -19.11 11.78
CA GLU A 616 -25.62 -18.85 11.67
C GLU A 616 -25.26 -17.54 12.36
N THR A 617 -26.07 -16.50 12.16
CA THR A 617 -25.94 -15.19 12.80
C THR A 617 -26.08 -15.30 14.32
N GLY A 618 -27.07 -16.04 14.81
CA GLY A 618 -27.29 -16.26 16.24
C GLY A 618 -26.11 -16.98 16.90
N LYS A 619 -25.57 -18.03 16.29
CA LYS A 619 -24.37 -18.74 16.78
C LYS A 619 -23.16 -17.81 16.83
N ALA A 620 -22.92 -17.01 15.78
CA ALA A 620 -21.80 -16.08 15.73
C ALA A 620 -21.91 -15.03 16.85
N GLN A 621 -23.09 -14.45 17.05
CA GLN A 621 -23.35 -13.48 18.12
C GLN A 621 -23.09 -14.08 19.50
N PHE A 622 -23.49 -15.33 19.73
CA PHE A 622 -23.20 -16.05 20.97
C PHE A 622 -21.71 -16.18 21.24
N TYR A 623 -20.94 -16.67 20.27
CA TYR A 623 -19.48 -16.85 20.42
C TYR A 623 -18.73 -15.54 20.56
N LEU A 624 -19.14 -14.49 19.84
CA LEU A 624 -18.53 -13.16 19.95
C LEU A 624 -18.86 -12.48 21.29
N ALA A 625 -20.04 -12.75 21.86
CA ALA A 625 -20.39 -12.26 23.19
C ALA A 625 -19.53 -12.94 24.28
N ILE A 626 -19.35 -14.26 24.21
CA ILE A 626 -18.46 -15.00 25.13
C ILE A 626 -17.02 -14.45 25.02
N ARG A 627 -16.50 -14.30 23.79
CA ARG A 627 -15.18 -13.70 23.56
C ARG A 627 -15.02 -12.35 24.27
N SER A 628 -16.05 -11.52 24.20
CA SER A 628 -16.05 -10.18 24.83
C SER A 628 -16.00 -10.26 26.36
N ILE A 629 -16.64 -11.26 26.96
CA ILE A 629 -16.62 -11.51 28.42
C ILE A 629 -15.22 -11.94 28.84
N ILE A 630 -14.67 -12.97 28.21
CA ILE A 630 -13.33 -13.51 28.51
C ILE A 630 -12.28 -12.41 28.36
N TYR A 631 -12.35 -11.62 27.29
CA TYR A 631 -11.41 -10.52 27.05
C TYR A 631 -11.45 -9.44 28.15
N LYS A 632 -12.65 -9.13 28.67
CA LYS A 632 -12.80 -8.19 29.81
C LYS A 632 -12.23 -8.76 31.10
N GLN A 633 -12.40 -10.05 31.35
CA GLN A 633 -11.88 -10.74 32.54
C GLN A 633 -10.35 -10.77 32.53
N ILE A 634 -9.72 -11.14 31.39
CA ILE A 634 -8.26 -11.13 31.22
C ILE A 634 -7.68 -9.72 31.42
N LYS A 635 -8.35 -8.67 30.92
CA LYS A 635 -7.94 -7.27 31.18
C LYS A 635 -8.15 -6.82 32.62
N GLY A 636 -9.19 -7.32 33.30
CA GLY A 636 -9.47 -7.03 34.69
C GLY A 636 -8.43 -7.61 35.66
N ASP A 637 -7.97 -8.83 35.40
CA ASP A 637 -6.96 -9.51 36.20
C ASP A 637 -5.55 -8.91 36.00
N ASN A 638 -5.20 -8.46 34.79
CA ASN A 638 -3.97 -7.72 34.54
C ASN A 638 -3.90 -6.35 35.24
N LYS A 639 -5.06 -5.73 35.55
CA LYS A 639 -5.12 -4.53 36.40
C LYS A 639 -4.94 -4.84 37.89
N LYS A 640 -5.43 -5.98 38.37
CA LYS A 640 -5.27 -6.42 39.77
C LYS A 640 -3.85 -6.87 40.10
N SER A 641 -3.17 -7.53 39.16
CA SER A 641 -1.77 -7.95 39.33
C SER A 641 -0.76 -6.78 39.33
N LYS A 642 -1.10 -5.63 38.73
CA LYS A 642 -0.28 -4.40 38.82
C LYS A 642 -0.53 -3.57 40.09
N CYS A 643 -1.58 -3.83 40.83
CA CYS A 643 -1.91 -3.12 42.07
C CYS A 643 -1.49 -3.87 43.36
N GLY A 644 -0.88 -5.05 43.21
CA GLY A 644 -0.55 -5.97 44.32
C GLY A 644 0.90 -5.91 44.82
N ILE A 645 1.69 -4.88 44.45
CA ILE A 645 3.02 -4.67 45.05
C ILE A 645 3.09 -3.23 45.59
N CYS A 646 2.38 -2.99 46.68
CA CYS A 646 2.69 -1.95 47.67
C CYS A 646 1.89 -2.26 48.92
N GLY A 647 2.56 -2.74 49.95
CA GLY A 647 1.95 -2.74 51.26
C GLY A 647 2.32 -3.95 52.11
N GLY A 648 3.27 -3.74 52.99
CA GLY A 648 3.18 -4.38 54.26
C GLY A 648 4.45 -4.92 54.89
N THR A 649 5.31 -4.04 55.33
CA THR A 649 6.15 -4.36 56.48
C THR A 649 5.43 -3.83 57.70
N ILE A 650 4.99 -4.70 58.58
CA ILE A 650 5.14 -4.67 60.00
C ILE A 650 5.18 -6.12 60.47
#